data_3cf5b52f0d3e358273a7868bf298fa97
#
_entry.id   3cf5b52f0d3e358273a7868bf298fa97
#
_cell.length_a   1.000
_cell.length_b   1.000
_cell.length_c   1.000
_cell.angle_alpha   90.00
_cell.angle_beta   90.00
_cell.angle_gamma   90.00
#
_symmetry.space_group_name_H-M   'P 1'
#
loop_
_entity.id
_entity.type
_entity.pdbx_description
1 polymer ?
#
loop_
_entity_poly.entity_id
_entity_poly.type
_entity_poly.pdbx_seq_one_letter_code
_entity_poly.pdbx_strand_id
1 'polypeptide(L)'
;MDLDTLLNKNQKEAATYLDSHLRIIAGAGSGKTRVVTYRIAHLIQDVGIDPRSILAITFTNKAANEMKERVNEVVGIHGSGTLICTIHSLCVRFLRQHINVLNYPSNFTIMDEEDQKALIKKLYTQLEIDAKVISIKSMINTISSYKTARVSPQRAIELAGQFSGELKKAKVYEAYENYKEDHFLLDFDDLLLKAVYILDNYPDILEKWQRKFQYIHVDEFQDVGEIEYHLVQLLSKYAIVCVVGDPDQTIYSFRGADVHFILDFDKDFKPNKTIILDQNYRSTGNILKVSNNLIRKNSQRLEKNLFTKQTGGEDVIHHVAKSEEEEANWIANKIEDIVNNQDGVNYRDIAILYRANYLSRTIEQVLIRKGIDYRIFGGLKFFNRKEVKDSLSYLRLVCNQEDLAFERIINTPARGIGKKTLENIQLVALNHQISLYDALTLHSDEIRLSNKSKKEVRILVEAIEKARRSTLPLHEMFEQLMIDVGYIDMLKNDLEDNRIDNIHELQRSIYDFQASHEDAPTLENYLQDISLYTDNDSIDQGQYVSLMSIHMAKGLEFDYVFVLGLSEGIFPSFRSLAEDGDDGLEEERRLAYVAFTRARKQLFLTDSEGFSFVTDSPKISSRFIDEVGNEGIIHSGSKPRFKTTDYVPKQTVSKAELIGDNKVDDWKVGDLVNHDIFGKGVVVKVNKNILDIAFELPAGLKSLMANHKALKKLTN
;
A
#
# COMPACT_ATOMS: atom_id res chain seq x y z
N MET A 1 -36.55 1.45 6.13
CA MET A 1 -35.72 0.20 6.19
C MET A 1 -35.81 -0.41 7.58
N ASP A 2 -35.98 -1.73 7.72
CA ASP A 2 -36.04 -2.41 9.03
C ASP A 2 -34.63 -2.72 9.55
N LEU A 3 -34.00 -1.75 10.20
CA LEU A 3 -32.66 -1.88 10.77
C LEU A 3 -32.60 -2.75 12.03
N ASP A 4 -33.74 -3.01 12.69
CA ASP A 4 -33.79 -3.82 13.91
C ASP A 4 -33.49 -5.30 13.65
N THR A 5 -33.89 -5.79 12.48
CA THR A 5 -33.59 -7.17 12.07
C THR A 5 -32.21 -7.33 11.46
N LEU A 6 -31.62 -6.25 10.93
CA LEU A 6 -30.38 -6.28 10.16
C LEU A 6 -29.14 -5.96 11.00
N LEU A 7 -29.26 -5.16 12.05
CA LEU A 7 -28.15 -4.61 12.84
C LEU A 7 -28.36 -4.89 14.31
N ASN A 8 -27.26 -5.08 15.06
CA ASN A 8 -27.33 -5.06 16.52
C ASN A 8 -27.56 -3.64 17.04
N LYS A 9 -27.79 -3.49 18.35
CA LYS A 9 -28.10 -2.18 18.98
C LYS A 9 -27.06 -1.10 18.67
N ASN A 10 -25.77 -1.40 18.87
CA ASN A 10 -24.69 -0.44 18.65
C ASN A 10 -24.50 -0.13 17.16
N GLN A 11 -24.61 -1.14 16.29
CA GLN A 11 -24.56 -0.97 14.84
C GLN A 11 -25.73 -0.10 14.35
N LYS A 12 -26.96 -0.35 14.85
CA LYS A 12 -28.13 0.46 14.52
C LYS A 12 -27.94 1.92 14.98
N GLU A 13 -27.50 2.11 16.22
CA GLU A 13 -27.23 3.46 16.74
C GLU A 13 -26.20 4.18 15.84
N ALA A 14 -25.12 3.53 15.44
CA ALA A 14 -24.11 4.10 14.56
C ALA A 14 -24.65 4.41 13.15
N ALA A 15 -25.53 3.56 12.62
CA ALA A 15 -26.11 3.75 11.30
C ALA A 15 -27.13 4.91 11.27
N THR A 16 -27.83 5.17 12.37
CA THR A 16 -28.92 6.18 12.45
C THR A 16 -28.52 7.49 13.12
N TYR A 17 -27.33 7.60 13.69
CA TYR A 17 -26.90 8.82 14.39
C TYR A 17 -26.55 9.94 13.39
N LEU A 18 -27.20 11.11 13.48
CA LEU A 18 -27.09 12.22 12.53
C LEU A 18 -26.79 13.59 13.17
N ASP A 19 -26.73 13.68 14.50
CA ASP A 19 -26.73 14.98 15.18
C ASP A 19 -25.38 15.72 15.12
N SER A 20 -24.27 14.98 14.95
CA SER A 20 -22.93 15.57 14.94
C SER A 20 -21.93 14.65 14.21
N HIS A 21 -20.65 15.02 14.21
CA HIS A 21 -19.59 14.10 13.75
C HIS A 21 -19.63 12.79 14.53
N LEU A 22 -19.22 11.70 13.91
CA LEU A 22 -19.30 10.36 14.48
C LEU A 22 -17.98 9.63 14.36
N ARG A 23 -17.44 9.13 15.49
CA ARG A 23 -16.33 8.19 15.51
C ARG A 23 -16.87 6.80 15.86
N ILE A 24 -16.68 5.84 14.98
CA ILE A 24 -17.04 4.43 15.19
C ILE A 24 -15.75 3.64 15.42
N ILE A 25 -15.55 3.17 16.65
CA ILE A 25 -14.44 2.28 16.99
C ILE A 25 -14.94 0.85 16.82
N ALA A 26 -14.49 0.19 15.77
CA ALA A 26 -15.06 -1.06 15.32
C ALA A 26 -13.97 -2.13 15.28
N GLY A 27 -13.99 -3.05 16.24
CA GLY A 27 -13.01 -4.12 16.32
C GLY A 27 -13.02 -5.07 15.12
N ALA A 28 -12.03 -5.97 15.06
CA ALA A 28 -11.95 -6.97 14.01
C ALA A 28 -13.26 -7.78 13.93
N GLY A 29 -13.79 -7.98 12.71
CA GLY A 29 -14.99 -8.79 12.49
C GLY A 29 -16.29 -8.23 13.09
N SER A 30 -16.34 -6.95 13.50
CA SER A 30 -17.53 -6.32 14.09
C SER A 30 -18.53 -5.77 13.04
N GLY A 31 -18.23 -5.91 11.75
CA GLY A 31 -19.09 -5.46 10.67
C GLY A 31 -18.95 -3.97 10.33
N LYS A 32 -17.74 -3.40 10.41
CA LYS A 32 -17.40 -2.02 10.01
C LYS A 32 -18.10 -1.59 8.72
N THR A 33 -17.76 -2.24 7.60
CA THR A 33 -18.29 -1.91 6.27
C THR A 33 -19.81 -2.06 6.21
N ARG A 34 -20.37 -3.05 6.92
CA ARG A 34 -21.83 -3.23 7.02
C ARG A 34 -22.51 -2.00 7.63
N VAL A 35 -21.98 -1.49 8.72
CA VAL A 35 -22.54 -0.30 9.39
C VAL A 35 -22.48 0.93 8.48
N VAL A 36 -21.35 1.16 7.79
CA VAL A 36 -21.21 2.26 6.83
C VAL A 36 -22.21 2.13 5.68
N THR A 37 -22.35 0.93 5.12
CA THR A 37 -23.34 0.63 4.06
C THR A 37 -24.76 0.97 4.48
N TYR A 38 -25.20 0.48 5.66
CA TYR A 38 -26.54 0.75 6.16
C TYR A 38 -26.74 2.21 6.60
N ARG A 39 -25.68 2.89 7.04
CA ARG A 39 -25.72 4.32 7.31
C ARG A 39 -25.95 5.14 6.04
N ILE A 40 -25.21 4.84 4.96
CA ILE A 40 -25.42 5.47 3.65
C ILE A 40 -26.83 5.18 3.15
N ALA A 41 -27.29 3.95 3.26
CA ALA A 41 -28.62 3.56 2.86
C ALA A 41 -29.72 4.28 3.67
N HIS A 42 -29.55 4.42 4.98
CA HIS A 42 -30.44 5.18 5.85
C HIS A 42 -30.51 6.66 5.45
N LEU A 43 -29.37 7.29 5.18
CA LEU A 43 -29.31 8.68 4.71
C LEU A 43 -30.11 8.89 3.43
N ILE A 44 -30.02 7.96 2.48
CA ILE A 44 -30.68 8.07 1.18
C ILE A 44 -32.18 7.75 1.28
N GLN A 45 -32.54 6.59 1.88
CA GLN A 45 -33.91 6.09 1.85
C GLN A 45 -34.82 6.68 2.92
N ASP A 46 -34.31 6.83 4.16
CA ASP A 46 -35.13 7.19 5.29
C ASP A 46 -35.05 8.70 5.58
N VAL A 47 -33.88 9.31 5.39
CA VAL A 47 -33.66 10.76 5.61
C VAL A 47 -33.89 11.58 4.35
N GLY A 48 -33.73 11.01 3.17
CA GLY A 48 -33.94 11.67 1.87
C GLY A 48 -32.78 12.53 1.40
N ILE A 49 -31.56 12.21 1.81
CA ILE A 49 -30.34 12.92 1.38
C ILE A 49 -30.02 12.58 -0.08
N ASP A 50 -29.67 13.60 -0.88
CA ASP A 50 -29.21 13.39 -2.26
C ASP A 50 -27.93 12.53 -2.25
N PRO A 51 -27.88 11.37 -2.92
CA PRO A 51 -26.71 10.52 -2.99
C PRO A 51 -25.45 11.25 -3.44
N ARG A 52 -25.57 12.26 -4.31
CA ARG A 52 -24.44 13.06 -4.82
C ARG A 52 -23.80 13.96 -3.75
N SER A 53 -24.48 14.16 -2.63
CA SER A 53 -23.97 14.91 -1.46
C SER A 53 -23.30 14.00 -0.42
N ILE A 54 -23.14 12.69 -0.72
CA ILE A 54 -22.50 11.72 0.16
C ILE A 54 -21.17 11.29 -0.46
N LEU A 55 -20.09 11.42 0.32
CA LEU A 55 -18.76 10.90 0.01
C LEU A 55 -18.44 9.76 0.96
N ALA A 56 -17.99 8.63 0.42
CA ALA A 56 -17.44 7.52 1.20
C ALA A 56 -16.04 7.16 0.69
N ILE A 57 -15.07 7.22 1.58
CA ILE A 57 -13.66 6.96 1.31
C ILE A 57 -13.29 5.62 1.94
N THR A 58 -12.63 4.77 1.16
CA THR A 58 -12.08 3.48 1.61
C THR A 58 -10.59 3.39 1.31
N PHE A 59 -9.90 2.44 1.94
CA PHE A 59 -8.46 2.29 1.78
C PHE A 59 -8.07 1.63 0.44
N THR A 60 -8.90 0.72 -0.10
CA THR A 60 -8.60 -0.02 -1.34
C THR A 60 -9.73 0.09 -2.34
N ASN A 61 -9.42 -0.02 -3.65
CA ASN A 61 -10.42 -0.05 -4.72
C ASN A 61 -11.38 -1.23 -4.57
N LYS A 62 -10.88 -2.38 -4.14
CA LYS A 62 -11.72 -3.55 -3.84
C LYS A 62 -12.78 -3.22 -2.78
N ALA A 63 -12.36 -2.64 -1.65
CA ALA A 63 -13.29 -2.23 -0.59
C ALA A 63 -14.29 -1.17 -1.08
N ALA A 64 -13.85 -0.24 -1.94
CA ALA A 64 -14.74 0.76 -2.55
C ALA A 64 -15.79 0.10 -3.46
N ASN A 65 -15.39 -0.85 -4.30
CA ASN A 65 -16.30 -1.58 -5.19
C ASN A 65 -17.28 -2.44 -4.39
N GLU A 66 -16.80 -3.22 -3.40
CA GLU A 66 -17.68 -4.00 -2.51
C GLU A 66 -18.67 -3.10 -1.75
N MET A 67 -18.24 -1.95 -1.25
CA MET A 67 -19.13 -1.01 -0.58
C MET A 67 -20.18 -0.46 -1.55
N LYS A 68 -19.77 -0.12 -2.76
CA LYS A 68 -20.67 0.37 -3.82
C LYS A 68 -21.72 -0.68 -4.20
N GLU A 69 -21.30 -1.92 -4.41
CA GLU A 69 -22.22 -3.04 -4.70
C GLU A 69 -23.23 -3.22 -3.56
N ARG A 70 -22.78 -3.30 -2.32
CA ARG A 70 -23.63 -3.45 -1.13
C ARG A 70 -24.62 -2.29 -0.95
N VAL A 71 -24.17 -1.05 -1.18
CA VAL A 71 -25.07 0.13 -1.14
C VAL A 71 -26.12 0.00 -2.24
N ASN A 72 -25.73 -0.37 -3.46
CA ASN A 72 -26.67 -0.56 -4.57
C ASN A 72 -27.64 -1.72 -4.35
N GLU A 73 -27.22 -2.80 -3.72
CA GLU A 73 -28.11 -3.92 -3.33
C GLU A 73 -29.20 -3.46 -2.34
N VAL A 74 -28.84 -2.60 -1.39
CA VAL A 74 -29.78 -2.13 -0.35
C VAL A 74 -30.66 -1.00 -0.86
N VAL A 75 -30.10 -0.05 -1.62
CA VAL A 75 -30.80 1.22 -2.01
C VAL A 75 -31.37 1.13 -3.43
N GLY A 76 -30.91 0.18 -4.24
CA GLY A 76 -31.27 0.07 -5.65
C GLY A 76 -30.70 1.22 -6.49
N ILE A 77 -31.41 1.58 -7.56
CA ILE A 77 -31.00 2.65 -8.50
C ILE A 77 -30.77 4.01 -7.80
N HIS A 78 -31.44 4.23 -6.66
CA HIS A 78 -31.33 5.48 -5.91
C HIS A 78 -29.93 5.68 -5.28
N GLY A 79 -29.07 4.66 -5.18
CA GLY A 79 -27.70 4.75 -4.67
C GLY A 79 -26.65 5.17 -5.70
N SER A 80 -27.00 5.18 -6.98
CA SER A 80 -26.04 5.35 -8.10
C SER A 80 -25.29 6.69 -8.15
N GLY A 81 -25.71 7.68 -7.37
CA GLY A 81 -25.05 9.00 -7.28
C GLY A 81 -24.00 9.14 -6.18
N THR A 82 -23.90 8.17 -5.26
CA THR A 82 -22.98 8.26 -4.13
C THR A 82 -21.54 8.13 -4.60
N LEU A 83 -20.67 9.05 -4.16
CA LEU A 83 -19.25 8.98 -4.50
C LEU A 83 -18.54 8.06 -3.50
N ILE A 84 -18.35 6.80 -3.90
CA ILE A 84 -17.61 5.79 -3.13
C ILE A 84 -16.30 5.51 -3.87
N CYS A 85 -15.14 5.81 -3.25
CA CYS A 85 -13.83 5.70 -3.90
C CYS A 85 -12.70 5.65 -2.87
N THR A 86 -11.48 5.37 -3.34
CA THR A 86 -10.27 5.58 -2.52
C THR A 86 -9.90 7.06 -2.46
N ILE A 87 -9.06 7.44 -1.48
CA ILE A 87 -8.63 8.84 -1.35
C ILE A 87 -7.84 9.29 -2.60
N HIS A 88 -6.99 8.44 -3.17
CA HIS A 88 -6.26 8.73 -4.40
C HIS A 88 -7.22 8.88 -5.61
N SER A 89 -8.24 8.03 -5.72
CA SER A 89 -9.26 8.17 -6.77
C SER A 89 -10.04 9.48 -6.64
N LEU A 90 -10.33 9.91 -5.40
CA LEU A 90 -10.91 11.24 -5.14
C LEU A 90 -9.98 12.35 -5.63
N CYS A 91 -8.68 12.28 -5.31
CA CYS A 91 -7.68 13.25 -5.75
C CYS A 91 -7.53 13.29 -7.27
N VAL A 92 -7.50 12.15 -7.95
CA VAL A 92 -7.48 12.09 -9.41
C VAL A 92 -8.71 12.79 -10.01
N ARG A 93 -9.90 12.47 -9.51
CA ARG A 93 -11.15 13.12 -9.97
C ARG A 93 -11.15 14.63 -9.71
N PHE A 94 -10.60 15.06 -8.59
CA PHE A 94 -10.43 16.46 -8.23
C PHE A 94 -9.44 17.15 -9.20
N LEU A 95 -8.26 16.57 -9.39
CA LEU A 95 -7.20 17.12 -10.22
C LEU A 95 -7.61 17.21 -11.69
N ARG A 96 -8.31 16.21 -12.23
CA ARG A 96 -8.86 16.26 -13.60
C ARG A 96 -9.77 17.48 -13.85
N GLN A 97 -10.39 18.02 -12.80
CA GLN A 97 -11.26 19.21 -12.90
C GLN A 97 -10.52 20.53 -12.66
N HIS A 98 -9.44 20.52 -11.87
CA HIS A 98 -8.89 21.77 -11.33
C HIS A 98 -7.38 21.93 -11.51
N ILE A 99 -6.64 20.92 -11.97
CA ILE A 99 -5.17 20.99 -12.06
C ILE A 99 -4.66 22.07 -13.04
N ASN A 100 -5.49 22.53 -13.94
CA ASN A 100 -5.17 23.61 -14.88
C ASN A 100 -4.74 24.91 -14.17
N VAL A 101 -5.15 25.13 -12.92
CA VAL A 101 -4.68 26.29 -12.12
C VAL A 101 -3.18 26.19 -11.80
N LEU A 102 -2.59 24.99 -11.93
CA LEU A 102 -1.15 24.72 -11.80
C LEU A 102 -0.44 24.60 -13.16
N ASN A 103 -1.08 25.00 -14.25
CA ASN A 103 -0.58 24.90 -15.63
C ASN A 103 -0.36 23.47 -16.13
N TYR A 104 -1.04 22.47 -15.51
CA TYR A 104 -1.07 21.10 -16.00
C TYR A 104 -2.31 20.87 -16.87
N PRO A 105 -2.22 20.07 -17.93
CA PRO A 105 -3.39 19.65 -18.70
C PRO A 105 -4.24 18.69 -17.87
N SER A 106 -5.54 18.67 -18.12
CA SER A 106 -6.47 17.76 -17.41
C SER A 106 -6.21 16.27 -17.68
N ASN A 107 -5.56 15.96 -18.80
CA ASN A 107 -5.18 14.61 -19.23
C ASN A 107 -3.76 14.22 -18.81
N PHE A 108 -3.24 14.75 -17.68
CA PHE A 108 -1.94 14.37 -17.15
C PHE A 108 -1.80 12.85 -16.98
N THR A 109 -0.58 12.34 -17.07
CA THR A 109 -0.29 10.92 -16.88
C THR A 109 0.08 10.61 -15.43
N ILE A 110 -0.38 9.46 -14.93
CA ILE A 110 -0.03 8.95 -13.61
C ILE A 110 1.04 7.88 -13.78
N MET A 111 2.20 8.07 -13.14
CA MET A 111 3.32 7.15 -13.14
C MET A 111 3.13 6.06 -12.08
N ASP A 112 3.35 4.82 -12.47
CA ASP A 112 3.46 3.72 -11.51
C ASP A 112 4.91 3.56 -10.98
N GLU A 113 5.14 2.60 -10.07
CA GLU A 113 6.46 2.36 -9.48
C GLU A 113 7.51 1.95 -10.51
N GLU A 114 7.13 1.25 -11.58
CA GLU A 114 8.09 0.85 -12.62
C GLU A 114 8.45 2.02 -13.53
N ASP A 115 7.50 2.89 -13.81
CA ASP A 115 7.76 4.13 -14.52
C ASP A 115 8.71 5.03 -13.72
N GLN A 116 8.51 5.12 -12.39
CA GLN A 116 9.43 5.80 -11.49
C GLN A 116 10.83 5.18 -11.53
N LYS A 117 10.93 3.83 -11.45
CA LYS A 117 12.21 3.11 -11.56
C LYS A 117 12.92 3.39 -12.89
N ALA A 118 12.17 3.37 -13.99
CA ALA A 118 12.70 3.65 -15.33
C ALA A 118 13.24 5.08 -15.43
N LEU A 119 12.47 6.05 -14.93
CA LEU A 119 12.89 7.46 -14.92
C LEU A 119 14.14 7.66 -14.05
N ILE A 120 14.16 7.15 -12.83
CA ILE A 120 15.33 7.28 -11.94
C ILE A 120 16.58 6.64 -12.57
N LYS A 121 16.43 5.49 -13.23
CA LYS A 121 17.55 4.85 -13.96
C LYS A 121 18.09 5.74 -15.09
N LYS A 122 17.20 6.43 -15.83
CA LYS A 122 17.56 7.41 -16.84
C LYS A 122 18.33 8.59 -16.23
N LEU A 123 17.80 9.15 -15.13
CA LEU A 123 18.43 10.27 -14.42
C LEU A 123 19.79 9.89 -13.83
N TYR A 124 19.95 8.67 -13.33
CA TYR A 124 21.25 8.16 -12.84
C TYR A 124 22.30 8.16 -13.95
N THR A 125 21.90 7.79 -15.17
CA THR A 125 22.82 7.83 -16.32
C THR A 125 23.22 9.27 -16.66
N GLN A 126 22.29 10.23 -16.60
CA GLN A 126 22.52 11.64 -16.88
C GLN A 126 23.38 12.34 -15.81
N LEU A 127 23.17 11.98 -14.54
CA LEU A 127 23.86 12.56 -13.38
C LEU A 127 25.13 11.79 -12.96
N GLU A 128 25.51 10.76 -13.74
CA GLU A 128 26.68 9.90 -13.48
C GLU A 128 26.65 9.25 -12.07
N ILE A 129 25.45 8.76 -11.67
CA ILE A 129 25.26 8.12 -10.36
C ILE A 129 25.28 6.60 -10.54
N ASP A 130 26.11 5.93 -9.72
CA ASP A 130 26.13 4.47 -9.71
C ASP A 130 24.99 3.90 -8.84
N ALA A 131 24.10 3.11 -9.44
CA ALA A 131 23.01 2.43 -8.75
C ALA A 131 23.47 1.42 -7.68
N LYS A 132 24.76 1.05 -7.65
CA LYS A 132 25.35 0.25 -6.57
C LYS A 132 25.59 1.07 -5.31
N VAL A 133 25.79 2.39 -5.44
CA VAL A 133 25.99 3.31 -4.30
C VAL A 133 24.66 3.79 -3.74
N ILE A 134 23.72 4.17 -4.60
CA ILE A 134 22.36 4.55 -4.23
C ILE A 134 21.39 3.68 -5.01
N SER A 135 20.78 2.70 -4.36
CA SER A 135 19.85 1.81 -5.06
C SER A 135 18.62 2.59 -5.52
N ILE A 136 18.05 2.22 -6.67
CA ILE A 136 16.86 2.87 -7.25
C ILE A 136 15.70 2.82 -6.24
N LYS A 137 15.51 1.70 -5.55
CA LYS A 137 14.48 1.54 -4.52
C LYS A 137 14.69 2.52 -3.36
N SER A 138 15.92 2.66 -2.89
CA SER A 138 16.25 3.65 -1.83
C SER A 138 15.97 5.07 -2.30
N MET A 139 16.22 5.38 -3.57
CA MET A 139 15.94 6.71 -4.13
C MET A 139 14.44 7.01 -4.20
N ILE A 140 13.61 6.04 -4.63
CA ILE A 140 12.15 6.18 -4.62
C ILE A 140 11.66 6.48 -3.21
N ASN A 141 12.10 5.69 -2.23
CA ASN A 141 11.74 5.91 -0.83
C ASN A 141 12.20 7.30 -0.31
N THR A 142 13.38 7.75 -0.73
CA THR A 142 13.88 9.09 -0.36
C THR A 142 13.01 10.19 -0.96
N ILE A 143 12.61 10.07 -2.24
CA ILE A 143 11.72 11.04 -2.90
C ILE A 143 10.37 11.07 -2.18
N SER A 144 9.77 9.92 -1.92
CA SER A 144 8.50 9.83 -1.19
C SER A 144 8.59 10.44 0.22
N SER A 145 9.70 10.19 0.93
CA SER A 145 9.95 10.80 2.25
C SER A 145 10.05 12.32 2.19
N TYR A 146 10.77 12.87 1.20
CA TYR A 146 10.84 14.33 1.02
C TYR A 146 9.46 14.92 0.72
N LYS A 147 8.67 14.27 -0.15
CA LYS A 147 7.32 14.69 -0.49
C LYS A 147 6.39 14.66 0.72
N THR A 148 6.37 13.55 1.45
CA THR A 148 5.56 13.39 2.66
C THR A 148 5.91 14.44 3.71
N ALA A 149 7.20 14.75 3.86
CA ALA A 149 7.69 15.82 4.75
C ALA A 149 7.49 17.23 4.15
N ARG A 150 6.88 17.37 2.97
CA ARG A 150 6.69 18.65 2.23
C ARG A 150 8.02 19.41 2.02
N VAL A 151 9.12 18.68 1.81
CA VAL A 151 10.43 19.23 1.50
C VAL A 151 10.57 19.41 -0.01
N SER A 152 10.70 20.66 -0.47
CA SER A 152 10.94 20.94 -1.89
C SER A 152 12.32 20.47 -2.35
N PRO A 153 12.54 20.22 -3.67
CA PRO A 153 13.88 19.87 -4.18
C PRO A 153 14.97 20.87 -3.77
N GLN A 154 14.70 22.17 -3.87
CA GLN A 154 15.63 23.24 -3.45
C GLN A 154 15.94 23.13 -1.97
N ARG A 155 14.92 22.89 -1.14
CA ARG A 155 15.12 22.73 0.30
C ARG A 155 15.89 21.44 0.62
N ALA A 156 15.69 20.37 -0.13
CA ALA A 156 16.48 19.15 0.01
C ALA A 156 17.96 19.37 -0.31
N ILE A 157 18.28 20.18 -1.35
CA ILE A 157 19.66 20.57 -1.69
C ILE A 157 20.28 21.42 -0.57
N GLU A 158 19.54 22.41 -0.04
CA GLU A 158 20.02 23.22 1.10
C GLU A 158 20.33 22.36 2.33
N LEU A 159 19.43 21.44 2.66
CA LEU A 159 19.59 20.52 3.81
C LEU A 159 20.75 19.55 3.61
N ALA A 160 21.01 19.11 2.40
CA ALA A 160 22.12 18.22 2.07
C ALA A 160 23.49 18.91 2.27
N GLY A 161 23.57 20.22 2.11
CA GLY A 161 24.79 21.01 2.34
C GLY A 161 26.00 20.47 1.55
N GLN A 162 27.10 20.15 2.25
CA GLN A 162 28.32 19.60 1.67
C GLN A 162 28.38 18.06 1.67
N PHE A 163 27.35 17.38 2.18
CA PHE A 163 27.31 15.91 2.22
C PHE A 163 27.08 15.32 0.84
N SER A 164 28.13 14.80 0.23
CA SER A 164 28.12 14.37 -1.19
C SER A 164 27.04 13.33 -1.53
N GLY A 165 26.71 12.44 -0.59
CA GLY A 165 25.68 11.41 -0.77
C GLY A 165 24.26 11.98 -0.77
N GLU A 166 23.93 12.79 0.22
CA GLU A 166 22.61 13.44 0.33
C GLU A 166 22.42 14.51 -0.77
N LEU A 167 23.48 15.24 -1.11
CA LEU A 167 23.44 16.18 -2.23
C LEU A 167 23.15 15.48 -3.56
N LYS A 168 23.70 14.28 -3.81
CA LYS A 168 23.37 13.48 -4.99
C LYS A 168 21.91 13.08 -5.00
N LYS A 169 21.36 12.63 -3.86
CA LYS A 169 19.94 12.28 -3.74
C LYS A 169 19.03 13.50 -4.01
N ALA A 170 19.36 14.65 -3.40
CA ALA A 170 18.63 15.90 -3.59
C ALA A 170 18.65 16.37 -5.06
N LYS A 171 19.78 16.23 -5.77
CA LYS A 171 19.89 16.54 -7.20
C LYS A 171 19.07 15.57 -8.07
N VAL A 172 19.03 14.29 -7.72
CA VAL A 172 18.13 13.33 -8.41
C VAL A 172 16.68 13.71 -8.19
N TYR A 173 16.31 14.09 -6.96
CA TYR A 173 14.96 14.55 -6.64
C TYR A 173 14.59 15.80 -7.46
N GLU A 174 15.49 16.78 -7.56
CA GLU A 174 15.27 17.97 -8.40
C GLU A 174 15.08 17.61 -9.87
N ALA A 175 15.96 16.78 -10.43
CA ALA A 175 15.86 16.35 -11.82
C ALA A 175 14.60 15.50 -12.06
N TYR A 176 14.16 14.70 -11.08
CA TYR A 176 12.94 13.91 -11.12
C TYR A 176 11.69 14.82 -11.18
N GLU A 177 11.60 15.82 -10.29
CA GLU A 177 10.46 16.74 -10.29
C GLU A 177 10.43 17.59 -11.57
N ASN A 178 11.57 18.14 -12.02
CA ASN A 178 11.65 18.89 -13.27
C ASN A 178 11.20 18.04 -14.46
N TYR A 179 11.66 16.81 -14.57
CA TYR A 179 11.25 15.91 -15.65
C TYR A 179 9.73 15.68 -15.65
N LYS A 180 9.14 15.46 -14.48
CA LYS A 180 7.69 15.28 -14.36
C LYS A 180 6.91 16.55 -14.74
N GLU A 181 7.39 17.73 -14.35
CA GLU A 181 6.76 18.99 -14.70
C GLU A 181 6.80 19.23 -16.21
N ASP A 182 7.95 19.02 -16.85
CA ASP A 182 8.11 19.20 -18.31
C ASP A 182 7.22 18.24 -19.12
N HIS A 183 6.90 17.07 -18.59
CA HIS A 183 6.12 16.04 -19.29
C HIS A 183 4.70 15.84 -18.72
N PHE A 184 4.26 16.70 -17.81
CA PHE A 184 2.95 16.63 -17.15
C PHE A 184 2.66 15.27 -16.49
N LEU A 185 3.67 14.71 -15.83
CA LEU A 185 3.58 13.44 -15.12
C LEU A 185 3.33 13.66 -13.62
N LEU A 186 2.51 12.82 -13.02
CA LEU A 186 2.30 12.79 -11.58
C LEU A 186 2.56 11.38 -11.07
N ASP A 187 3.25 11.25 -9.95
CA ASP A 187 3.28 10.01 -9.19
C ASP A 187 2.16 9.97 -8.12
N PHE A 188 2.05 8.88 -7.39
CA PHE A 188 0.98 8.71 -6.41
C PHE A 188 1.00 9.76 -5.30
N ASP A 189 2.19 10.15 -4.83
CA ASP A 189 2.33 11.19 -3.80
C ASP A 189 1.83 12.55 -4.32
N ASP A 190 2.11 12.87 -5.60
CA ASP A 190 1.66 14.12 -6.21
C ASP A 190 0.15 14.26 -6.27
N LEU A 191 -0.58 13.15 -6.46
CA LEU A 191 -2.04 13.19 -6.53
C LEU A 191 -2.63 13.82 -5.27
N LEU A 192 -2.13 13.40 -4.12
CA LEU A 192 -2.59 13.90 -2.83
C LEU A 192 -2.03 15.30 -2.55
N LEU A 193 -0.73 15.52 -2.74
CA LEU A 193 -0.06 16.80 -2.47
C LEU A 193 -0.60 17.93 -3.32
N LYS A 194 -0.76 17.73 -4.64
CA LYS A 194 -1.29 18.77 -5.52
C LYS A 194 -2.78 19.03 -5.28
N ALA A 195 -3.57 18.00 -4.94
CA ALA A 195 -4.97 18.20 -4.57
C ALA A 195 -5.09 19.05 -3.29
N VAL A 196 -4.33 18.73 -2.25
CA VAL A 196 -4.29 19.51 -1.00
C VAL A 196 -3.76 20.91 -1.26
N TYR A 197 -2.68 21.06 -2.06
CA TYR A 197 -2.14 22.36 -2.41
C TYR A 197 -3.18 23.28 -3.10
N ILE A 198 -3.95 22.74 -4.04
CA ILE A 198 -5.01 23.52 -4.71
C ILE A 198 -6.08 23.91 -3.70
N LEU A 199 -6.51 23.00 -2.83
CA LEU A 199 -7.52 23.29 -1.81
C LEU A 199 -7.04 24.36 -0.81
N ASP A 200 -5.76 24.31 -0.39
CA ASP A 200 -5.19 25.29 0.55
C ASP A 200 -5.05 26.70 -0.06
N ASN A 201 -4.77 26.80 -1.39
CA ASN A 201 -4.39 28.06 -2.02
C ASN A 201 -5.49 28.69 -2.91
N TYR A 202 -6.57 27.96 -3.24
CA TYR A 202 -7.65 28.44 -4.09
C TYR A 202 -9.00 28.36 -3.36
N PRO A 203 -9.37 29.39 -2.58
CA PRO A 203 -10.56 29.37 -1.72
C PRO A 203 -11.87 29.09 -2.45
N ASP A 204 -12.03 29.59 -3.69
CA ASP A 204 -13.23 29.38 -4.49
C ASP A 204 -13.42 27.90 -4.86
N ILE A 205 -12.32 27.20 -5.16
CA ILE A 205 -12.34 25.77 -5.43
C ILE A 205 -12.65 25.00 -4.13
N LEU A 206 -11.99 25.38 -3.04
CA LEU A 206 -12.25 24.78 -1.73
C LEU A 206 -13.71 24.92 -1.33
N GLU A 207 -14.29 26.12 -1.38
CA GLU A 207 -15.68 26.36 -1.00
C GLU A 207 -16.66 25.52 -1.84
N LYS A 208 -16.42 25.43 -3.16
CA LYS A 208 -17.21 24.59 -4.07
C LYS A 208 -17.23 23.12 -3.61
N TRP A 209 -16.09 22.57 -3.22
CA TRP A 209 -15.98 21.18 -2.77
C TRP A 209 -16.51 20.97 -1.37
N GLN A 210 -16.34 21.91 -0.46
CA GLN A 210 -16.94 21.90 0.87
C GLN A 210 -18.47 21.89 0.82
N ARG A 211 -19.08 22.65 -0.10
CA ARG A 211 -20.53 22.69 -0.28
C ARG A 211 -21.11 21.48 -1.02
N LYS A 212 -20.27 20.71 -1.66
CA LYS A 212 -20.68 19.53 -2.44
C LYS A 212 -21.16 18.40 -1.54
N PHE A 213 -20.52 18.19 -0.40
CA PHE A 213 -20.81 17.07 0.47
C PHE A 213 -21.48 17.51 1.77
N GLN A 214 -22.59 16.83 2.11
CA GLN A 214 -23.25 16.95 3.40
C GLN A 214 -22.77 15.91 4.39
N TYR A 215 -22.35 14.74 3.88
CA TYR A 215 -21.85 13.62 4.67
C TYR A 215 -20.57 13.08 4.06
N ILE A 216 -19.56 12.91 4.90
CA ILE A 216 -18.27 12.31 4.53
C ILE A 216 -18.06 11.09 5.44
N HIS A 217 -17.91 9.93 4.85
CA HIS A 217 -17.60 8.69 5.55
C HIS A 217 -16.16 8.28 5.20
N VAL A 218 -15.37 7.89 6.20
CA VAL A 218 -14.00 7.40 6.00
C VAL A 218 -13.86 6.06 6.71
N ASP A 219 -13.70 4.99 5.94
CA ASP A 219 -13.45 3.64 6.45
C ASP A 219 -11.95 3.40 6.64
N GLU A 220 -11.58 2.49 7.53
CA GLU A 220 -10.19 2.19 7.92
C GLU A 220 -9.39 3.45 8.33
N PHE A 221 -10.04 4.36 9.08
CA PHE A 221 -9.47 5.67 9.43
C PHE A 221 -8.17 5.61 10.24
N GLN A 222 -7.87 4.49 10.89
CA GLN A 222 -6.62 4.26 11.60
C GLN A 222 -5.40 4.17 10.68
N ASP A 223 -5.61 4.01 9.36
CA ASP A 223 -4.52 3.91 8.38
C ASP A 223 -4.27 5.23 7.62
N VAL A 224 -4.95 6.30 8.01
CA VAL A 224 -4.83 7.62 7.39
C VAL A 224 -3.53 8.30 7.83
N GLY A 225 -2.82 8.92 6.88
CA GLY A 225 -1.65 9.75 7.12
C GLY A 225 -1.99 11.24 7.29
N GLU A 226 -0.98 12.05 7.62
CA GLU A 226 -1.15 13.49 7.91
C GLU A 226 -1.81 14.26 6.76
N ILE A 227 -1.37 14.03 5.52
CA ILE A 227 -1.86 14.77 4.35
C ILE A 227 -3.30 14.34 4.03
N GLU A 228 -3.61 13.05 4.17
CA GLU A 228 -4.95 12.50 3.99
C GLU A 228 -5.92 13.01 5.05
N TYR A 229 -5.46 13.07 6.29
CA TYR A 229 -6.21 13.67 7.39
C TYR A 229 -6.52 15.15 7.13
N HIS A 230 -5.51 15.92 6.70
CA HIS A 230 -5.69 17.32 6.32
C HIS A 230 -6.69 17.50 5.18
N LEU A 231 -6.67 16.62 4.17
CA LEU A 231 -7.66 16.64 3.10
C LEU A 231 -9.09 16.45 3.64
N VAL A 232 -9.29 15.50 4.57
CA VAL A 232 -10.61 15.29 5.21
C VAL A 232 -11.03 16.52 6.01
N GLN A 233 -10.11 17.16 6.76
CA GLN A 233 -10.40 18.40 7.50
C GLN A 233 -10.81 19.54 6.54
N LEU A 234 -10.08 19.74 5.43
CA LEU A 234 -10.40 20.77 4.44
C LEU A 234 -11.83 20.62 3.87
N LEU A 235 -12.25 19.37 3.60
CA LEU A 235 -13.58 19.10 3.04
C LEU A 235 -14.72 19.14 4.07
N SER A 236 -14.42 19.07 5.36
CA SER A 236 -15.40 18.82 6.43
C SER A 236 -16.20 20.04 6.88
N LYS A 237 -15.88 21.25 6.43
CA LYS A 237 -16.44 22.51 6.97
C LYS A 237 -17.98 22.56 7.08
N TYR A 238 -18.68 21.98 6.11
CA TYR A 238 -20.14 21.96 6.07
C TYR A 238 -20.71 20.53 6.14
N ALA A 239 -19.84 19.53 6.24
CA ALA A 239 -20.22 18.13 6.23
C ALA A 239 -20.19 17.52 7.63
N ILE A 240 -21.09 16.58 7.89
CA ILE A 240 -20.98 15.67 9.02
C ILE A 240 -20.00 14.57 8.64
N VAL A 241 -18.89 14.46 9.38
CA VAL A 241 -17.87 13.45 9.19
C VAL A 241 -18.17 12.23 10.05
N CYS A 242 -18.16 11.05 9.44
CA CYS A 242 -18.25 9.76 10.11
C CYS A 242 -16.98 8.97 9.81
N VAL A 243 -16.14 8.72 10.81
CA VAL A 243 -14.95 7.89 10.68
C VAL A 243 -15.17 6.53 11.31
N VAL A 244 -14.68 5.49 10.64
CA VAL A 244 -14.77 4.11 11.12
C VAL A 244 -13.38 3.50 11.09
N GLY A 245 -12.97 2.88 12.18
CA GLY A 245 -11.66 2.26 12.23
C GLY A 245 -11.43 1.43 13.48
N ASP A 246 -10.30 0.74 13.49
CA ASP A 246 -9.80 -0.03 14.60
C ASP A 246 -8.36 0.38 14.95
N PRO A 247 -8.13 1.18 16.00
CA PRO A 247 -6.77 1.55 16.41
C PRO A 247 -5.84 0.36 16.63
N ASP A 248 -6.40 -0.79 17.05
CA ASP A 248 -5.65 -2.03 17.27
C ASP A 248 -5.22 -2.71 15.95
N GLN A 249 -5.62 -2.19 14.78
CA GLN A 249 -5.25 -2.68 13.46
C GLN A 249 -4.41 -1.67 12.65
N THR A 250 -3.85 -0.63 13.28
CA THR A 250 -2.89 0.28 12.66
C THR A 250 -1.56 -0.43 12.44
N ILE A 251 -1.25 -0.78 11.19
CA ILE A 251 -0.06 -1.55 10.80
C ILE A 251 0.68 -0.96 9.59
N TYR A 252 0.41 0.30 9.24
CA TYR A 252 1.00 1.00 8.10
C TYR A 252 1.74 2.28 8.51
N SER A 253 2.31 2.34 9.73
CA SER A 253 3.08 3.50 10.20
C SER A 253 4.27 3.80 9.29
N PHE A 254 4.88 2.76 8.70
CA PHE A 254 5.94 2.90 7.70
C PHE A 254 5.49 3.58 6.39
N ARG A 255 4.17 3.77 6.19
CA ARG A 255 3.57 4.56 5.10
C ARG A 255 3.04 5.91 5.56
N GLY A 256 3.31 6.30 6.80
CA GLY A 256 2.86 7.56 7.37
C GLY A 256 1.50 7.50 8.06
N ALA A 257 0.90 6.31 8.25
CA ALA A 257 -0.30 6.18 9.07
C ALA A 257 0.00 6.52 10.53
N ASP A 258 -0.89 7.29 11.14
CA ASP A 258 -0.76 7.68 12.54
C ASP A 258 -2.06 7.37 13.30
N VAL A 259 -1.94 6.49 14.27
CA VAL A 259 -3.06 6.06 15.13
C VAL A 259 -3.68 7.22 15.91
N HIS A 260 -2.93 8.29 16.15
CA HIS A 260 -3.43 9.45 16.90
C HIS A 260 -4.57 10.17 16.17
N PHE A 261 -4.67 10.11 14.85
CA PHE A 261 -5.79 10.73 14.13
C PHE A 261 -7.14 10.12 14.50
N ILE A 262 -7.22 8.81 14.72
CA ILE A 262 -8.46 8.19 15.19
C ILE A 262 -8.62 8.30 16.70
N LEU A 263 -7.53 8.25 17.48
CA LEU A 263 -7.58 8.39 18.94
C LEU A 263 -8.01 9.80 19.36
N ASP A 264 -7.47 10.82 18.71
CA ASP A 264 -7.65 12.24 19.01
C ASP A 264 -8.75 12.92 18.17
N PHE A 265 -9.58 12.16 17.46
CA PHE A 265 -10.66 12.66 16.60
C PHE A 265 -11.54 13.73 17.27
N ASP A 266 -11.79 13.58 18.57
CA ASP A 266 -12.59 14.52 19.36
C ASP A 266 -11.90 15.88 19.61
N LYS A 267 -10.63 16.03 19.31
CA LYS A 267 -9.92 17.31 19.40
C LYS A 267 -10.30 18.24 18.24
N ASP A 268 -10.41 17.70 17.03
CA ASP A 268 -10.55 18.45 15.79
C ASP A 268 -11.99 18.47 15.26
N PHE A 269 -12.75 17.40 15.46
CA PHE A 269 -14.12 17.29 14.98
C PHE A 269 -15.13 17.46 16.12
N LYS A 270 -15.68 18.67 16.30
CA LYS A 270 -16.61 19.02 17.37
C LYS A 270 -17.89 19.65 16.83
N PRO A 271 -19.06 19.35 17.41
CA PRO A 271 -19.31 18.27 18.38
C PRO A 271 -19.22 16.88 17.74
N ASN A 272 -18.89 15.85 18.54
CA ASN A 272 -18.84 14.48 18.07
C ASN A 272 -19.39 13.47 19.08
N LYS A 273 -19.67 12.27 18.60
CA LYS A 273 -20.03 11.09 19.39
C LYS A 273 -19.13 9.92 19.03
N THR A 274 -18.76 9.12 20.02
CA THR A 274 -18.04 7.86 19.82
C THR A 274 -18.96 6.68 20.10
N ILE A 275 -19.01 5.72 19.17
CA ILE A 275 -19.76 4.46 19.32
C ILE A 275 -18.77 3.31 19.14
N ILE A 276 -18.80 2.33 20.05
CA ILE A 276 -17.92 1.17 20.03
C ILE A 276 -18.70 -0.05 19.52
N LEU A 277 -18.16 -0.73 18.51
CA LEU A 277 -18.65 -2.00 17.98
C LEU A 277 -17.73 -3.11 18.46
N ASP A 278 -18.10 -3.79 19.52
CA ASP A 278 -17.32 -4.81 20.22
C ASP A 278 -17.80 -6.25 19.97
N GLN A 279 -19.01 -6.42 19.41
CA GLN A 279 -19.50 -7.74 19.04
C GLN A 279 -18.84 -8.21 17.72
N ASN A 280 -18.08 -9.32 17.82
CA ASN A 280 -17.45 -9.97 16.67
C ASN A 280 -18.38 -11.04 16.08
N TYR A 281 -18.44 -11.09 14.74
CA TYR A 281 -19.24 -12.05 13.97
C TYR A 281 -18.38 -13.02 13.15
N ARG A 282 -17.05 -12.87 13.21
CA ARG A 282 -16.09 -13.63 12.42
C ARG A 282 -15.55 -14.85 13.16
N SER A 283 -14.96 -14.62 14.31
CA SER A 283 -14.07 -15.57 14.99
C SER A 283 -14.76 -16.26 16.18
N THR A 284 -14.30 -17.46 16.51
CA THR A 284 -14.72 -18.19 17.70
C THR A 284 -14.21 -17.52 18.99
N GLY A 285 -14.80 -17.90 20.14
CA GLY A 285 -14.47 -17.32 21.45
C GLY A 285 -13.01 -17.47 21.86
N ASN A 286 -12.39 -18.63 21.58
CA ASN A 286 -10.99 -18.90 21.95
C ASN A 286 -10.02 -18.02 21.15
N ILE A 287 -10.26 -17.83 19.84
CA ILE A 287 -9.48 -16.90 18.99
C ILE A 287 -9.55 -15.48 19.54
N LEU A 288 -10.76 -15.01 19.89
CA LEU A 288 -10.93 -13.68 20.46
C LEU A 288 -10.26 -13.52 21.81
N LYS A 289 -10.31 -14.54 22.66
CA LYS A 289 -9.68 -14.52 23.97
C LYS A 289 -8.16 -14.35 23.86
N VAL A 290 -7.53 -15.16 23.02
CA VAL A 290 -6.09 -15.09 22.72
C VAL A 290 -5.73 -13.72 22.13
N SER A 291 -6.51 -13.23 21.15
CA SER A 291 -6.28 -11.93 20.52
C SER A 291 -6.46 -10.75 21.48
N ASN A 292 -7.50 -10.77 22.33
CA ASN A 292 -7.73 -9.73 23.33
C ASN A 292 -6.61 -9.70 24.38
N ASN A 293 -6.12 -10.87 24.83
CA ASN A 293 -5.03 -10.95 25.81
C ASN A 293 -3.75 -10.32 25.26
N LEU A 294 -3.43 -10.60 23.99
CA LEU A 294 -2.29 -10.02 23.30
C LEU A 294 -2.40 -8.49 23.24
N ILE A 295 -3.48 -7.98 22.65
CA ILE A 295 -3.58 -6.55 22.33
C ILE A 295 -3.76 -5.65 23.56
N ARG A 296 -4.23 -6.19 24.69
CA ARG A 296 -4.32 -5.46 25.95
C ARG A 296 -2.97 -4.98 26.48
N LYS A 297 -1.85 -5.53 25.99
CA LYS A 297 -0.50 -5.11 26.39
C LYS A 297 -0.07 -3.79 25.75
N ASN A 298 -0.79 -3.30 24.75
CA ASN A 298 -0.56 -1.97 24.15
C ASN A 298 -1.15 -0.88 25.03
N SER A 299 -0.47 0.25 25.10
CA SER A 299 -0.89 1.44 25.86
C SER A 299 -1.67 2.42 24.99
N GLN A 300 -1.30 2.58 23.71
CA GLN A 300 -1.93 3.50 22.76
C GLN A 300 -3.16 2.87 22.12
N ARG A 301 -4.28 2.84 22.87
CA ARG A 301 -5.52 2.24 22.40
C ARG A 301 -6.76 2.82 23.08
N LEU A 302 -7.92 2.64 22.45
CA LEU A 302 -9.21 2.81 23.11
C LEU A 302 -9.66 1.46 23.68
N GLU A 303 -10.02 1.45 24.95
CA GLU A 303 -10.39 0.21 25.64
C GLU A 303 -11.63 -0.42 25.01
N LYS A 304 -11.48 -1.64 24.49
CA LYS A 304 -12.55 -2.48 23.99
C LYS A 304 -12.18 -3.94 24.18
N ASN A 305 -13.19 -4.78 24.37
CA ASN A 305 -13.04 -6.24 24.47
C ASN A 305 -13.98 -6.89 23.47
N LEU A 306 -13.39 -7.51 22.45
CA LEU A 306 -14.20 -8.26 21.48
C LEU A 306 -14.84 -9.46 22.14
N PHE A 307 -16.12 -9.66 21.91
CA PHE A 307 -16.86 -10.84 22.31
C PHE A 307 -17.68 -11.39 21.15
N THR A 308 -17.99 -12.67 21.19
CA THR A 308 -18.88 -13.31 20.22
C THR A 308 -20.03 -14.00 20.92
N LYS A 309 -21.16 -14.11 20.23
CA LYS A 309 -22.31 -14.94 20.65
C LYS A 309 -22.20 -16.38 20.14
N GLN A 310 -21.20 -16.68 19.32
CA GLN A 310 -20.94 -18.04 18.87
C GLN A 310 -20.41 -18.84 20.05
N THR A 311 -21.14 -19.89 20.42
CA THR A 311 -20.75 -20.82 21.49
C THR A 311 -19.88 -21.92 20.91
N GLY A 312 -18.82 -22.29 21.64
CA GLY A 312 -17.85 -23.31 21.20
C GLY A 312 -16.70 -22.70 20.40
N GLY A 313 -15.97 -23.56 19.73
CA GLY A 313 -14.75 -23.25 18.98
C GLY A 313 -13.57 -24.06 19.51
N GLU A 314 -12.75 -24.53 18.57
CA GLU A 314 -11.51 -25.24 18.90
C GLU A 314 -10.54 -24.30 19.62
N ASP A 315 -9.71 -24.88 20.48
CA ASP A 315 -8.61 -24.15 21.10
C ASP A 315 -7.60 -23.71 20.04
N VAL A 316 -6.96 -22.58 20.26
CA VAL A 316 -5.80 -22.15 19.48
C VAL A 316 -4.66 -23.15 19.74
N ILE A 317 -4.03 -23.62 18.69
CA ILE A 317 -2.90 -24.55 18.83
C ILE A 317 -1.60 -23.80 18.62
N HIS A 318 -0.72 -23.86 19.61
CA HIS A 318 0.66 -23.44 19.48
C HIS A 318 1.58 -24.66 19.36
N HIS A 319 2.33 -24.76 18.25
CA HIS A 319 3.24 -25.87 18.00
C HIS A 319 4.70 -25.40 17.89
N VAL A 320 5.56 -25.98 18.72
CA VAL A 320 7.00 -25.75 18.68
C VAL A 320 7.69 -26.94 18.02
N ALA A 321 8.21 -26.74 16.83
CA ALA A 321 8.96 -27.76 16.07
C ALA A 321 10.45 -27.72 16.41
N LYS A 322 11.18 -28.81 16.14
CA LYS A 322 12.65 -28.87 16.36
C LYS A 322 13.46 -28.15 15.28
N SER A 323 12.85 -27.90 14.13
CA SER A 323 13.47 -27.19 12.99
C SER A 323 12.42 -26.53 12.10
N GLU A 324 12.82 -25.60 11.24
CA GLU A 324 11.95 -24.97 10.25
C GLU A 324 11.32 -26.00 9.27
N GLU A 325 12.06 -27.03 8.93
CA GLU A 325 11.55 -28.09 8.06
C GLU A 325 10.49 -28.95 8.77
N GLU A 326 10.67 -29.24 10.06
CA GLU A 326 9.67 -29.94 10.88
C GLU A 326 8.43 -29.08 11.09
N GLU A 327 8.58 -27.75 11.31
CA GLU A 327 7.50 -26.80 11.39
C GLU A 327 6.66 -26.80 10.10
N ALA A 328 7.29 -26.68 8.95
CA ALA A 328 6.63 -26.70 7.66
C ALA A 328 5.92 -28.03 7.37
N ASN A 329 6.58 -29.17 7.72
CA ASN A 329 5.94 -30.49 7.59
C ASN A 329 4.74 -30.65 8.50
N TRP A 330 4.80 -30.16 9.73
CA TRP A 330 3.67 -30.20 10.66
C TRP A 330 2.48 -29.40 10.12
N ILE A 331 2.74 -28.17 9.61
CA ILE A 331 1.72 -27.33 8.98
C ILE A 331 1.07 -28.06 7.80
N ALA A 332 1.87 -28.61 6.88
CA ALA A 332 1.37 -29.29 5.70
C ALA A 332 0.55 -30.55 6.05
N ASN A 333 1.01 -31.35 7.03
CA ASN A 333 0.26 -32.49 7.54
C ASN A 333 -1.09 -32.07 8.14
N LYS A 334 -1.08 -30.96 8.92
CA LYS A 334 -2.31 -30.43 9.54
C LYS A 334 -3.29 -29.90 8.51
N ILE A 335 -2.81 -29.31 7.41
CA ILE A 335 -3.64 -28.90 6.27
C ILE A 335 -4.31 -30.10 5.62
N GLU A 336 -3.53 -31.18 5.35
CA GLU A 336 -4.09 -32.42 4.80
C GLU A 336 -5.15 -33.03 5.74
N ASP A 337 -4.87 -33.06 7.05
CA ASP A 337 -5.82 -33.54 8.05
C ASP A 337 -7.13 -32.74 8.04
N ILE A 338 -7.06 -31.43 7.96
CA ILE A 338 -8.23 -30.54 7.93
C ILE A 338 -9.05 -30.80 6.68
N VAL A 339 -8.42 -30.80 5.50
CA VAL A 339 -9.13 -30.97 4.22
C VAL A 339 -9.72 -32.36 4.08
N ASN A 340 -9.04 -33.40 4.58
CA ASN A 340 -9.50 -34.79 4.46
C ASN A 340 -10.57 -35.19 5.48
N ASN A 341 -10.57 -34.59 6.67
CA ASN A 341 -11.42 -35.02 7.79
C ASN A 341 -12.58 -34.07 8.09
N GLN A 342 -12.66 -32.90 7.41
CA GLN A 342 -13.76 -31.96 7.62
C GLN A 342 -14.55 -31.73 6.34
N ASP A 343 -15.83 -32.11 6.38
CA ASP A 343 -16.73 -31.98 5.24
C ASP A 343 -16.86 -30.52 4.76
N GLY A 344 -16.69 -30.32 3.47
CA GLY A 344 -16.90 -29.04 2.80
C GLY A 344 -15.74 -28.03 2.95
N VAL A 345 -14.62 -28.40 3.58
CA VAL A 345 -13.42 -27.58 3.69
C VAL A 345 -12.54 -27.80 2.45
N ASN A 346 -12.05 -26.71 1.90
CA ASN A 346 -11.17 -26.70 0.75
C ASN A 346 -9.85 -25.99 1.08
N TYR A 347 -8.79 -26.20 0.28
CA TYR A 347 -7.51 -25.53 0.43
C TYR A 347 -7.61 -24.01 0.45
N ARG A 348 -8.55 -23.40 -0.28
CA ARG A 348 -8.79 -21.95 -0.31
C ARG A 348 -9.32 -21.37 1.01
N ASP A 349 -9.83 -22.21 1.90
CA ASP A 349 -10.32 -21.80 3.22
C ASP A 349 -9.17 -21.67 4.23
N ILE A 350 -7.94 -21.99 3.80
CA ILE A 350 -6.73 -22.06 4.59
C ILE A 350 -5.73 -21.00 4.16
N ALA A 351 -5.16 -20.28 5.13
CA ALA A 351 -4.08 -19.34 4.90
C ALA A 351 -2.87 -19.63 5.81
N ILE A 352 -1.68 -19.43 5.26
CA ILE A 352 -0.41 -19.39 5.99
C ILE A 352 0.11 -17.95 5.96
N LEU A 353 0.19 -17.35 7.14
CA LEU A 353 0.59 -15.96 7.31
C LEU A 353 1.99 -15.90 7.93
N TYR A 354 2.83 -15.00 7.44
CA TYR A 354 4.19 -14.81 7.93
C TYR A 354 4.54 -13.32 8.02
N ARG A 355 5.50 -13.00 8.92
CA ARG A 355 5.97 -11.62 9.12
C ARG A 355 6.79 -11.11 7.94
N ALA A 356 7.59 -11.96 7.33
CA ALA A 356 8.50 -11.61 6.25
C ALA A 356 8.49 -12.67 5.15
N ASN A 357 8.61 -12.23 3.90
CA ASN A 357 8.49 -13.10 2.72
C ASN A 357 9.53 -14.23 2.68
N TYR A 358 10.74 -14.04 3.25
CA TYR A 358 11.76 -15.09 3.25
C TYR A 358 11.34 -16.35 4.02
N LEU A 359 10.41 -16.21 4.97
CA LEU A 359 9.88 -17.34 5.74
C LEU A 359 9.04 -18.31 4.90
N SER A 360 8.54 -17.87 3.74
CA SER A 360 7.70 -18.72 2.89
C SER A 360 8.47 -19.84 2.20
N ARG A 361 9.77 -19.70 1.99
CA ARG A 361 10.55 -20.64 1.17
C ARG A 361 10.49 -22.10 1.65
N THR A 362 10.67 -22.35 2.93
CA THR A 362 10.67 -23.71 3.50
C THR A 362 9.30 -24.34 3.39
N ILE A 363 8.23 -23.60 3.69
CA ILE A 363 6.87 -24.10 3.57
C ILE A 363 6.48 -24.34 2.10
N GLU A 364 6.89 -23.48 1.17
CA GLU A 364 6.68 -23.70 -0.28
C GLU A 364 7.29 -25.01 -0.75
N GLN A 365 8.55 -25.30 -0.35
CA GLN A 365 9.23 -26.55 -0.71
C GLN A 365 8.50 -27.78 -0.17
N VAL A 366 7.97 -27.69 1.06
CA VAL A 366 7.22 -28.79 1.65
C VAL A 366 5.87 -29.00 0.97
N LEU A 367 5.14 -27.92 0.66
CA LEU A 367 3.87 -28.01 -0.06
C LEU A 367 4.03 -28.60 -1.46
N ILE A 368 5.10 -28.22 -2.20
CA ILE A 368 5.45 -28.81 -3.50
C ILE A 368 5.70 -30.31 -3.35
N ARG A 369 6.53 -30.73 -2.37
CA ARG A 369 6.85 -32.15 -2.13
C ARG A 369 5.62 -32.99 -1.83
N LYS A 370 4.62 -32.39 -1.19
CA LYS A 370 3.34 -33.04 -0.83
C LYS A 370 2.27 -32.93 -1.89
N GLY A 371 2.52 -32.21 -2.98
CA GLY A 371 1.54 -31.98 -4.04
C GLY A 371 0.34 -31.13 -3.58
N ILE A 372 0.54 -30.26 -2.58
CA ILE A 372 -0.47 -29.30 -2.12
C ILE A 372 -0.33 -28.02 -2.93
N ASP A 373 -1.35 -27.69 -3.70
CA ASP A 373 -1.35 -26.44 -4.46
C ASP A 373 -1.40 -25.23 -3.54
N TYR A 374 -0.59 -24.23 -3.83
CA TYR A 374 -0.55 -22.99 -3.07
C TYR A 374 -0.41 -21.77 -4.00
N ARG A 375 -0.75 -20.61 -3.47
CA ARG A 375 -0.58 -19.32 -4.15
C ARG A 375 0.03 -18.29 -3.22
N ILE A 376 1.08 -17.62 -3.69
CA ILE A 376 1.69 -16.51 -2.95
C ILE A 376 1.00 -15.21 -3.37
N PHE A 377 0.47 -14.51 -2.39
CA PHE A 377 -0.04 -13.17 -2.56
C PHE A 377 1.06 -12.15 -2.21
N GLY A 378 1.19 -11.10 -3.06
CA GLY A 378 2.29 -10.14 -2.96
C GLY A 378 3.54 -10.54 -3.74
N GLY A 379 3.42 -11.56 -4.63
CA GLY A 379 4.41 -11.86 -5.66
C GLY A 379 4.38 -10.83 -6.80
N LEU A 380 4.91 -11.17 -8.00
CA LEU A 380 4.80 -10.28 -9.16
C LEU A 380 3.34 -10.04 -9.52
N LYS A 381 2.92 -8.79 -9.37
CA LYS A 381 1.59 -8.30 -9.71
C LYS A 381 1.26 -8.57 -11.16
N PHE A 382 0.00 -8.85 -11.47
CA PHE A 382 -0.43 -9.02 -12.86
C PHE A 382 -0.02 -7.82 -13.72
N PHE A 383 -0.33 -6.60 -13.29
CA PHE A 383 0.01 -5.37 -14.01
C PHE A 383 1.51 -5.04 -14.00
N ASN A 384 2.33 -5.76 -13.22
CA ASN A 384 3.78 -5.65 -13.19
C ASN A 384 4.49 -6.67 -14.09
N ARG A 385 3.76 -7.61 -14.68
CA ARG A 385 4.32 -8.55 -15.64
C ARG A 385 4.75 -7.80 -16.90
N LYS A 386 5.90 -8.21 -17.45
CA LYS A 386 6.52 -7.53 -18.59
C LYS A 386 5.56 -7.34 -19.75
N GLU A 387 4.89 -8.43 -20.16
CA GLU A 387 3.96 -8.44 -21.30
C GLU A 387 2.73 -7.56 -21.08
N VAL A 388 2.23 -7.48 -19.84
CA VAL A 388 1.12 -6.60 -19.48
C VAL A 388 1.55 -5.14 -19.55
N LYS A 389 2.73 -4.80 -18.99
CA LYS A 389 3.29 -3.44 -19.07
C LYS A 389 3.60 -3.00 -20.50
N ASP A 390 4.14 -3.90 -21.30
CA ASP A 390 4.38 -3.62 -22.71
C ASP A 390 3.06 -3.29 -23.43
N SER A 391 2.01 -4.07 -23.18
CA SER A 391 0.68 -3.87 -23.75
C SER A 391 0.02 -2.58 -23.28
N LEU A 392 0.11 -2.26 -21.98
CA LEU A 392 -0.36 -0.98 -21.44
C LEU A 392 0.41 0.21 -22.02
N SER A 393 1.71 0.06 -22.30
CA SER A 393 2.49 1.11 -22.95
C SER A 393 2.03 1.37 -24.39
N TYR A 394 1.62 0.34 -25.14
CA TYR A 394 0.95 0.53 -26.43
C TYR A 394 -0.35 1.32 -26.27
N LEU A 395 -1.18 0.99 -25.30
CA LEU A 395 -2.44 1.73 -25.04
C LEU A 395 -2.18 3.18 -24.62
N ARG A 396 -1.17 3.44 -23.78
CA ARG A 396 -0.75 4.80 -23.41
C ARG A 396 -0.27 5.60 -24.61
N LEU A 397 0.47 4.96 -25.52
CA LEU A 397 0.91 5.61 -26.75
C LEU A 397 -0.27 5.96 -27.68
N VAL A 398 -1.29 5.10 -27.77
CA VAL A 398 -2.55 5.38 -28.48
C VAL A 398 -3.27 6.56 -27.83
N CYS A 399 -3.34 6.61 -26.52
CA CYS A 399 -4.09 7.62 -25.75
C CYS A 399 -3.39 9.00 -25.76
N ASN A 400 -2.14 9.06 -25.30
CA ASN A 400 -1.47 10.31 -24.92
C ASN A 400 -0.10 10.55 -25.58
N GLN A 401 0.39 9.68 -26.45
CA GLN A 401 1.74 9.75 -27.06
C GLN A 401 2.88 9.85 -26.03
N GLU A 402 2.73 9.17 -24.89
CA GLU A 402 3.62 9.26 -23.74
C GLU A 402 5.03 8.79 -24.07
N ASP A 403 6.05 9.62 -23.79
CA ASP A 403 7.45 9.34 -24.13
C ASP A 403 8.02 8.11 -23.42
N LEU A 404 7.67 7.88 -22.14
CA LEU A 404 8.09 6.69 -21.42
C LEU A 404 7.48 5.41 -22.02
N ALA A 405 6.22 5.46 -22.41
CA ALA A 405 5.55 4.36 -23.09
C ALA A 405 6.19 4.11 -24.46
N PHE A 406 6.51 5.14 -25.19
CA PHE A 406 7.23 5.05 -26.47
C PHE A 406 8.60 4.38 -26.30
N GLU A 407 9.44 4.85 -25.36
CA GLU A 407 10.77 4.29 -25.10
C GLU A 407 10.70 2.80 -24.76
N ARG A 408 9.68 2.37 -24.03
CA ARG A 408 9.47 0.98 -23.67
C ARG A 408 9.16 0.09 -24.86
N ILE A 409 8.30 0.53 -25.78
CA ILE A 409 7.75 -0.34 -26.82
C ILE A 409 8.39 -0.15 -28.19
N ILE A 410 9.16 0.91 -28.43
CA ILE A 410 9.68 1.23 -29.76
C ILE A 410 10.49 0.07 -30.38
N ASN A 411 11.16 -0.71 -29.56
CA ASN A 411 11.93 -1.88 -29.99
C ASN A 411 11.42 -3.23 -29.41
N THR A 412 10.16 -3.28 -29.05
CA THR A 412 9.49 -4.48 -28.53
C THR A 412 8.13 -4.67 -29.21
N PRO A 413 8.01 -5.56 -30.24
CA PRO A 413 9.00 -6.42 -30.87
C PRO A 413 10.20 -5.68 -31.47
N ALA A 414 11.28 -6.43 -31.75
CA ALA A 414 12.53 -5.87 -32.25
C ALA A 414 12.40 -5.19 -33.62
N ARG A 415 12.53 -3.85 -33.66
CA ARG A 415 12.42 -3.00 -34.87
C ARG A 415 13.75 -2.43 -35.33
N GLY A 416 14.86 -2.90 -34.76
CA GLY A 416 16.20 -2.40 -35.10
C GLY A 416 16.49 -0.99 -34.60
N ILE A 417 15.76 -0.54 -33.57
CA ILE A 417 15.97 0.74 -32.89
C ILE A 417 16.88 0.51 -31.70
N GLY A 418 18.20 0.67 -31.90
CA GLY A 418 19.16 0.58 -30.81
C GLY A 418 19.31 1.90 -30.06
N LYS A 419 20.14 1.87 -29.00
CA LYS A 419 20.37 3.02 -28.10
C LYS A 419 20.73 4.31 -28.85
N LYS A 420 21.67 4.24 -29.82
CA LYS A 420 22.07 5.42 -30.63
C LYS A 420 20.95 5.99 -31.47
N THR A 421 20.06 5.16 -31.98
CA THR A 421 18.90 5.60 -32.75
C THR A 421 17.87 6.28 -31.85
N LEU A 422 17.63 5.72 -30.67
CA LEU A 422 16.75 6.31 -29.68
C LEU A 422 17.28 7.67 -29.19
N GLU A 423 18.59 7.78 -28.92
CA GLU A 423 19.24 9.06 -28.59
C GLU A 423 19.07 10.10 -29.70
N ASN A 424 19.11 9.68 -30.97
CA ASN A 424 18.87 10.59 -32.11
C ASN A 424 17.39 11.04 -32.15
N ILE A 425 16.44 10.13 -31.89
CA ILE A 425 15.00 10.50 -31.78
C ILE A 425 14.79 11.51 -30.64
N GLN A 426 15.42 11.27 -29.49
CA GLN A 426 15.35 12.19 -28.34
C GLN A 426 15.92 13.58 -28.65
N LEU A 427 17.04 13.65 -29.39
CA LEU A 427 17.60 14.93 -29.84
C LEU A 427 16.67 15.68 -30.79
N VAL A 428 16.05 14.99 -31.76
CA VAL A 428 15.07 15.61 -32.69
C VAL A 428 13.86 16.11 -31.89
N ALA A 429 13.30 15.30 -30.98
CA ALA A 429 12.19 15.69 -30.14
C ALA A 429 12.50 16.93 -29.31
N LEU A 430 13.68 16.98 -28.71
CA LEU A 430 14.14 18.12 -27.90
C LEU A 430 14.28 19.37 -28.74
N ASN A 431 14.89 19.29 -29.95
CA ASN A 431 15.11 20.43 -30.85
C ASN A 431 13.79 21.05 -31.31
N HIS A 432 12.77 20.22 -31.54
CA HIS A 432 11.46 20.65 -32.02
C HIS A 432 10.44 20.84 -30.89
N GLN A 433 10.78 20.53 -29.64
CA GLN A 433 9.88 20.59 -28.47
C GLN A 433 8.57 19.81 -28.66
N ILE A 434 8.71 18.56 -29.14
CA ILE A 434 7.61 17.64 -29.43
C ILE A 434 7.85 16.29 -28.75
N SER A 435 6.81 15.42 -28.73
CA SER A 435 6.93 14.06 -28.22
C SER A 435 7.91 13.20 -29.05
N LEU A 436 8.43 12.12 -28.45
CA LEU A 436 9.28 11.16 -29.19
C LEU A 436 8.51 10.52 -30.35
N TYR A 437 7.22 10.29 -30.18
CA TYR A 437 6.35 9.76 -31.23
C TYR A 437 6.20 10.75 -32.38
N ASP A 438 5.97 12.03 -32.09
CA ASP A 438 5.87 13.06 -33.12
C ASP A 438 7.21 13.29 -33.82
N ALA A 439 8.34 13.25 -33.11
CA ALA A 439 9.66 13.29 -33.72
C ALA A 439 9.86 12.16 -34.74
N LEU A 440 9.43 10.94 -34.39
CA LEU A 440 9.53 9.77 -35.27
C LEU A 440 8.59 9.87 -36.49
N THR A 441 7.39 10.46 -36.33
CA THR A 441 6.38 10.51 -37.38
C THR A 441 6.50 11.76 -38.28
N LEU A 442 6.75 12.95 -37.72
CA LEU A 442 6.77 14.22 -38.43
C LEU A 442 8.18 14.60 -38.92
N HIS A 443 9.24 14.15 -38.24
CA HIS A 443 10.63 14.48 -38.53
C HIS A 443 11.48 13.26 -38.84
N SER A 444 10.88 12.20 -39.41
CA SER A 444 11.55 10.94 -39.73
C SER A 444 12.77 11.10 -40.63
N ASP A 445 12.83 12.15 -41.43
CA ASP A 445 13.96 12.44 -42.33
C ASP A 445 15.22 12.90 -41.60
N GLU A 446 15.09 13.46 -40.41
CA GLU A 446 16.17 13.85 -39.51
C GLU A 446 16.73 12.65 -38.73
N ILE A 447 15.99 11.52 -38.70
CA ILE A 447 16.33 10.31 -37.93
C ILE A 447 16.99 9.28 -38.86
N ARG A 448 18.21 8.84 -38.49
CA ARG A 448 18.94 7.82 -39.26
C ARG A 448 18.39 6.44 -38.99
N LEU A 449 17.51 5.94 -39.84
CA LEU A 449 16.94 4.61 -39.81
C LEU A 449 17.43 3.74 -40.99
N SER A 450 17.71 2.46 -40.74
CA SER A 450 17.91 1.47 -41.78
C SER A 450 16.60 1.22 -42.56
N ASN A 451 16.69 0.73 -43.80
CA ASN A 451 15.49 0.42 -44.60
C ASN A 451 14.58 -0.61 -43.90
N LYS A 452 15.17 -1.58 -43.15
CA LYS A 452 14.41 -2.55 -42.33
C LYS A 452 13.70 -1.83 -41.20
N SER A 453 14.40 -1.00 -40.45
CA SER A 453 13.82 -0.24 -39.33
C SER A 453 12.72 0.71 -39.78
N LYS A 454 12.89 1.35 -40.96
CA LYS A 454 11.83 2.22 -41.55
C LYS A 454 10.54 1.45 -41.80
N LYS A 455 10.63 0.21 -42.32
CA LYS A 455 9.46 -0.66 -42.56
C LYS A 455 8.76 -1.03 -41.24
N GLU A 456 9.53 -1.46 -40.25
CA GLU A 456 8.98 -1.88 -38.95
C GLU A 456 8.37 -0.71 -38.16
N VAL A 457 9.01 0.46 -38.21
CA VAL A 457 8.48 1.71 -37.63
C VAL A 457 7.17 2.12 -38.31
N ARG A 458 7.09 1.99 -39.64
CA ARG A 458 5.86 2.29 -40.38
C ARG A 458 4.71 1.39 -39.94
N ILE A 459 4.94 0.09 -39.78
CA ILE A 459 3.92 -0.84 -39.24
C ILE A 459 3.42 -0.39 -37.86
N LEU A 460 4.35 -0.02 -36.97
CA LEU A 460 4.00 0.48 -35.64
C LEU A 460 3.12 1.74 -35.73
N VAL A 461 3.55 2.72 -36.51
CA VAL A 461 2.79 4.00 -36.68
C VAL A 461 1.40 3.75 -37.26
N GLU A 462 1.31 2.94 -38.32
CA GLU A 462 0.04 2.58 -38.96
C GLU A 462 -0.90 1.87 -37.94
N ALA A 463 -0.40 0.96 -37.12
CA ALA A 463 -1.18 0.26 -36.10
C ALA A 463 -1.68 1.24 -35.00
N ILE A 464 -0.82 2.12 -34.49
CA ILE A 464 -1.21 3.12 -33.50
C ILE A 464 -2.26 4.08 -34.05
N GLU A 465 -2.08 4.61 -35.28
CA GLU A 465 -3.04 5.51 -35.89
C GLU A 465 -4.38 4.83 -36.24
N LYS A 466 -4.35 3.53 -36.59
CA LYS A 466 -5.54 2.71 -36.79
C LYS A 466 -6.31 2.55 -35.48
N ALA A 467 -5.61 2.24 -34.37
CA ALA A 467 -6.22 2.12 -33.06
C ALA A 467 -6.83 3.44 -32.55
N ARG A 468 -6.17 4.59 -32.77
CA ARG A 468 -6.71 5.92 -32.43
C ARG A 468 -8.01 6.27 -33.13
N ARG A 469 -8.16 5.83 -34.40
CA ARG A 469 -9.35 6.08 -35.21
C ARG A 469 -10.39 4.97 -35.09
N SER A 470 -10.13 3.96 -34.28
CA SER A 470 -11.02 2.82 -34.15
C SER A 470 -12.35 3.21 -33.51
N THR A 471 -13.41 2.68 -34.08
CA THR A 471 -14.78 2.74 -33.53
C THR A 471 -15.20 1.42 -32.87
N LEU A 472 -14.28 0.46 -32.81
CA LEU A 472 -14.50 -0.82 -32.15
C LEU A 472 -14.61 -0.65 -30.63
N PRO A 473 -15.27 -1.56 -29.90
CA PRO A 473 -15.17 -1.66 -28.46
C PRO A 473 -13.69 -1.72 -28.02
N LEU A 474 -13.34 -1.12 -26.86
CA LEU A 474 -11.93 -1.01 -26.42
C LEU A 474 -11.21 -2.36 -26.36
N HIS A 475 -11.87 -3.43 -25.92
CA HIS A 475 -11.27 -4.76 -25.84
C HIS A 475 -10.98 -5.38 -27.22
N GLU A 476 -11.81 -5.10 -28.23
CA GLU A 476 -11.58 -5.54 -29.61
C GLU A 476 -10.49 -4.69 -30.28
N MET A 477 -10.51 -3.38 -30.04
CA MET A 477 -9.44 -2.47 -30.50
C MET A 477 -8.08 -2.87 -29.92
N PHE A 478 -8.03 -3.26 -28.64
CA PHE A 478 -6.82 -3.73 -27.99
C PHE A 478 -6.29 -5.02 -28.61
N GLU A 479 -7.15 -6.03 -28.83
CA GLU A 479 -6.77 -7.29 -29.48
C GLU A 479 -6.17 -7.02 -30.86
N GLN A 480 -6.86 -6.22 -31.68
CA GLN A 480 -6.40 -5.87 -33.01
C GLN A 480 -5.06 -5.12 -32.99
N LEU A 481 -4.87 -4.23 -32.03
CA LEU A 481 -3.60 -3.51 -31.84
C LEU A 481 -2.45 -4.48 -31.56
N MET A 482 -2.63 -5.44 -30.62
CA MET A 482 -1.59 -6.42 -30.26
C MET A 482 -1.21 -7.32 -31.45
N ILE A 483 -2.16 -7.62 -32.32
CA ILE A 483 -1.92 -8.36 -33.57
C ILE A 483 -1.17 -7.48 -34.57
N ASP A 484 -1.66 -6.27 -34.83
CA ASP A 484 -1.13 -5.36 -35.86
C ASP A 484 0.33 -4.93 -35.56
N VAL A 485 0.69 -4.76 -34.28
CA VAL A 485 2.08 -4.43 -33.87
C VAL A 485 3.00 -5.65 -33.84
N GLY A 486 2.48 -6.86 -34.08
CA GLY A 486 3.25 -8.12 -34.10
C GLY A 486 3.64 -8.61 -32.69
N TYR A 487 2.98 -8.13 -31.62
CA TYR A 487 3.34 -8.48 -30.25
C TYR A 487 2.94 -9.92 -29.91
N ILE A 488 1.74 -10.35 -30.33
CA ILE A 488 1.27 -11.71 -30.16
C ILE A 488 2.15 -12.72 -30.90
N ASP A 489 2.59 -12.39 -32.12
CA ASP A 489 3.47 -13.28 -32.88
C ASP A 489 4.87 -13.39 -32.24
N MET A 490 5.36 -12.29 -31.65
CA MET A 490 6.61 -12.33 -30.88
C MET A 490 6.47 -13.30 -29.68
N LEU A 491 5.40 -13.22 -28.90
CA LEU A 491 5.19 -14.09 -27.74
C LEU A 491 5.05 -15.57 -28.14
N LYS A 492 4.35 -15.86 -29.24
CA LYS A 492 4.24 -17.22 -29.78
C LYS A 492 5.59 -17.82 -30.17
N ASN A 493 6.47 -17.00 -30.75
CA ASN A 493 7.81 -17.43 -31.13
C ASN A 493 8.75 -17.66 -29.92
N ASP A 494 8.50 -17.03 -28.80
CA ASP A 494 9.26 -17.20 -27.56
C ASP A 494 8.88 -18.49 -26.79
N LEU A 495 7.92 -19.28 -27.29
CA LEU A 495 7.38 -20.49 -26.65
C LEU A 495 6.88 -20.28 -25.21
N GLU A 496 6.39 -19.08 -24.92
CA GLU A 496 5.91 -18.68 -23.59
C GLU A 496 4.38 -18.52 -23.59
N ASP A 497 3.66 -19.63 -23.68
CA ASP A 497 2.18 -19.65 -23.74
C ASP A 497 1.52 -18.91 -22.57
N ASN A 498 2.09 -19.01 -21.38
CA ASN A 498 1.58 -18.30 -20.18
C ASN A 498 1.54 -16.75 -20.34
N ARG A 499 2.39 -16.17 -21.23
CA ARG A 499 2.35 -14.73 -21.48
C ARG A 499 1.22 -14.33 -22.40
N ILE A 500 0.82 -15.19 -23.32
CA ILE A 500 -0.34 -14.96 -24.19
C ILE A 500 -1.61 -14.96 -23.35
N ASP A 501 -1.72 -15.87 -22.39
CA ASP A 501 -2.83 -15.93 -21.45
C ASP A 501 -2.94 -14.61 -20.65
N ASN A 502 -1.81 -14.00 -20.30
CA ASN A 502 -1.80 -12.69 -19.62
C ASN A 502 -2.33 -11.56 -20.53
N ILE A 503 -2.12 -11.63 -21.85
CA ILE A 503 -2.69 -10.66 -22.80
C ILE A 503 -4.22 -10.85 -22.92
N HIS A 504 -4.69 -12.09 -22.98
CA HIS A 504 -6.13 -12.38 -22.99
C HIS A 504 -6.80 -11.95 -21.68
N GLU A 505 -6.12 -12.12 -20.55
CA GLU A 505 -6.64 -11.66 -19.26
C GLU A 505 -6.68 -10.13 -19.17
N LEU A 506 -5.70 -9.43 -19.77
CA LEU A 506 -5.75 -7.98 -19.91
C LEU A 506 -6.91 -7.54 -20.80
N GLN A 507 -7.14 -8.22 -21.93
CA GLN A 507 -8.30 -8.00 -22.80
C GLN A 507 -9.63 -8.17 -22.04
N ARG A 508 -9.72 -9.20 -21.21
CA ARG A 508 -10.87 -9.44 -20.34
C ARG A 508 -11.05 -8.30 -19.33
N SER A 509 -9.98 -7.84 -18.71
CA SER A 509 -10.02 -6.68 -17.80
C SER A 509 -10.60 -5.42 -18.48
N ILE A 510 -10.22 -5.17 -19.76
CA ILE A 510 -10.79 -4.07 -20.54
C ILE A 510 -12.29 -4.28 -20.80
N TYR A 511 -12.70 -5.51 -21.13
CA TYR A 511 -14.09 -5.86 -21.33
C TYR A 511 -14.93 -5.66 -20.07
N ASP A 512 -14.45 -6.15 -18.91
CA ASP A 512 -15.12 -6.02 -17.62
C ASP A 512 -15.26 -4.55 -17.21
N PHE A 513 -14.22 -3.73 -17.48
CA PHE A 513 -14.27 -2.29 -17.28
C PHE A 513 -15.36 -1.63 -18.13
N GLN A 514 -15.47 -1.98 -19.44
CA GLN A 514 -16.50 -1.46 -20.31
C GLN A 514 -17.92 -1.85 -19.85
N ALA A 515 -18.08 -3.09 -19.39
CA ALA A 515 -19.38 -3.60 -18.93
C ALA A 515 -19.85 -2.97 -17.60
N SER A 516 -18.92 -2.49 -16.77
CA SER A 516 -19.22 -1.89 -15.47
C SER A 516 -19.49 -0.38 -15.48
N HIS A 517 -19.30 0.29 -16.63
CA HIS A 517 -19.49 1.74 -16.78
C HIS A 517 -20.63 2.02 -17.75
N GLU A 518 -21.71 2.63 -17.24
CA GLU A 518 -22.91 3.00 -18.05
C GLU A 518 -22.64 4.20 -18.98
N ASP A 519 -21.75 5.11 -18.58
CA ASP A 519 -21.33 6.25 -19.41
C ASP A 519 -20.11 5.84 -20.25
N ALA A 520 -20.23 5.91 -21.58
CA ALA A 520 -19.25 5.48 -22.59
C ALA A 520 -17.78 5.48 -22.09
N PRO A 521 -17.22 4.34 -21.67
CA PRO A 521 -15.91 4.25 -21.06
C PRO A 521 -14.83 4.53 -22.10
N THR A 522 -13.96 5.50 -21.81
CA THR A 522 -12.83 5.87 -22.68
C THR A 522 -11.58 5.06 -22.33
N LEU A 523 -10.65 4.94 -23.27
CA LEU A 523 -9.33 4.36 -23.02
C LEU A 523 -8.58 5.09 -21.90
N GLU A 524 -8.74 6.41 -21.82
CA GLU A 524 -8.15 7.24 -20.78
C GLU A 524 -8.68 6.87 -19.40
N ASN A 525 -9.99 6.69 -19.26
CA ASN A 525 -10.60 6.27 -17.99
C ASN A 525 -10.11 4.87 -17.55
N TYR A 526 -9.96 3.94 -18.49
CA TYR A 526 -9.41 2.61 -18.23
C TYR A 526 -7.97 2.67 -17.72
N LEU A 527 -7.11 3.45 -18.39
CA LEU A 527 -5.71 3.62 -17.97
C LEU A 527 -5.57 4.32 -16.62
N GLN A 528 -6.48 5.24 -16.29
CA GLN A 528 -6.55 5.83 -14.95
C GLN A 528 -6.95 4.82 -13.90
N ASP A 529 -7.97 4.03 -14.18
CA ASP A 529 -8.46 3.01 -13.25
C ASP A 529 -7.36 2.01 -12.91
N ILE A 530 -6.65 1.50 -13.93
CA ILE A 530 -5.53 0.57 -13.73
C ILE A 530 -4.40 1.17 -12.90
N SER A 531 -4.06 2.44 -13.07
CA SER A 531 -2.98 3.06 -12.31
C SER A 531 -3.25 3.14 -10.81
N LEU A 532 -4.51 2.95 -10.40
CA LEU A 532 -4.97 2.92 -9.01
C LEU A 532 -5.14 1.50 -8.45
N TYR A 533 -4.94 0.45 -9.26
CA TYR A 533 -5.07 -0.93 -8.79
C TYR A 533 -3.94 -1.33 -7.85
N THR A 534 -4.33 -1.96 -6.73
CA THR A 534 -3.44 -2.64 -5.79
C THR A 534 -3.52 -4.15 -5.98
N ASP A 535 -2.52 -4.90 -5.48
CA ASP A 535 -2.31 -6.35 -5.66
C ASP A 535 -3.46 -7.29 -5.28
N ASN A 536 -4.49 -6.79 -4.61
CA ASN A 536 -5.52 -7.62 -4.00
C ASN A 536 -6.66 -8.02 -4.96
N ASP A 537 -6.62 -7.65 -6.23
CA ASP A 537 -7.78 -7.70 -7.11
C ASP A 537 -7.96 -9.00 -7.90
N SER A 538 -7.09 -10.00 -7.74
CA SER A 538 -7.24 -11.28 -8.45
C SER A 538 -7.26 -12.48 -7.51
N ILE A 539 -8.42 -12.79 -6.92
CA ILE A 539 -8.67 -14.10 -6.31
C ILE A 539 -9.27 -14.99 -7.40
N ASP A 540 -8.44 -15.81 -8.00
CA ASP A 540 -8.88 -16.84 -8.96
C ASP A 540 -9.62 -17.97 -8.24
N GLN A 541 -10.54 -18.66 -8.92
CA GLN A 541 -11.42 -19.69 -8.34
C GLN A 541 -10.71 -21.06 -8.08
N GLY A 542 -9.38 -21.10 -8.00
CA GLY A 542 -8.59 -22.33 -7.79
C GLY A 542 -8.65 -22.91 -6.39
N GLN A 543 -8.35 -24.21 -6.26
CA GLN A 543 -8.20 -24.95 -5.00
C GLN A 543 -6.73 -24.85 -4.55
N TYR A 544 -6.37 -23.86 -3.75
CA TYR A 544 -5.00 -23.64 -3.28
C TYR A 544 -4.96 -23.07 -1.87
N VAL A 545 -3.89 -23.33 -1.14
CA VAL A 545 -3.57 -22.69 0.15
C VAL A 545 -3.04 -21.29 -0.11
N SER A 546 -3.54 -20.30 0.62
CA SER A 546 -3.10 -18.91 0.49
C SER A 546 -1.86 -18.65 1.35
N LEU A 547 -0.76 -18.23 0.73
CA LEU A 547 0.49 -17.82 1.39
C LEU A 547 0.68 -16.33 1.24
N MET A 548 0.83 -15.60 2.36
CA MET A 548 1.03 -14.14 2.30
C MET A 548 1.66 -13.57 3.57
N SER A 549 2.24 -12.38 3.44
CA SER A 549 2.63 -11.62 4.62
C SER A 549 1.39 -11.18 5.40
N ILE A 550 1.53 -11.00 6.71
CA ILE A 550 0.43 -10.57 7.59
C ILE A 550 -0.14 -9.22 7.13
N HIS A 551 0.69 -8.30 6.61
CA HIS A 551 0.23 -7.02 6.07
C HIS A 551 -0.75 -7.20 4.89
N MET A 552 -0.49 -8.19 4.03
CA MET A 552 -1.37 -8.51 2.90
C MET A 552 -2.67 -9.18 3.33
N ALA A 553 -2.69 -9.80 4.50
CA ALA A 553 -3.88 -10.46 5.03
C ALA A 553 -4.88 -9.48 5.67
N LYS A 554 -4.51 -8.18 5.83
CA LYS A 554 -5.44 -7.17 6.36
C LYS A 554 -6.65 -7.04 5.44
N GLY A 555 -7.85 -7.05 6.02
CA GLY A 555 -9.11 -7.05 5.28
C GLY A 555 -9.60 -8.43 4.83
N LEU A 556 -8.73 -9.45 4.79
CA LEU A 556 -9.11 -10.82 4.44
C LEU A 556 -9.55 -11.62 5.67
N GLU A 557 -10.15 -12.81 5.42
CA GLU A 557 -10.54 -13.76 6.46
C GLU A 557 -10.55 -15.17 5.92
N PHE A 558 -10.17 -16.14 6.74
CA PHE A 558 -10.05 -17.56 6.37
C PHE A 558 -10.61 -18.42 7.49
N ASP A 559 -11.11 -19.60 7.16
CA ASP A 559 -11.62 -20.52 8.18
C ASP A 559 -10.47 -21.01 9.08
N TYR A 560 -9.32 -21.32 8.49
CA TYR A 560 -8.13 -21.84 9.16
C TYR A 560 -6.93 -20.96 8.84
N VAL A 561 -6.26 -20.49 9.88
CA VAL A 561 -5.09 -19.61 9.73
C VAL A 561 -3.90 -20.21 10.48
N PHE A 562 -2.79 -20.34 9.79
CA PHE A 562 -1.49 -20.67 10.34
C PHE A 562 -0.63 -19.41 10.39
N VAL A 563 -0.06 -19.09 11.54
CA VAL A 563 0.92 -18.01 11.70
C VAL A 563 2.28 -18.62 11.89
N LEU A 564 3.11 -18.54 10.86
CA LEU A 564 4.42 -19.19 10.74
C LEU A 564 5.53 -18.33 11.34
N GLY A 565 6.44 -18.95 12.08
CA GLY A 565 7.71 -18.33 12.49
C GLY A 565 7.55 -17.34 13.66
N LEU A 566 6.74 -17.66 14.65
CA LEU A 566 6.56 -16.86 15.87
C LEU A 566 7.77 -17.00 16.82
N SER A 567 8.92 -16.51 16.37
CA SER A 567 10.18 -16.51 17.13
C SER A 567 10.62 -15.08 17.46
N GLU A 568 11.17 -14.88 18.64
CA GLU A 568 11.68 -13.59 19.12
C GLU A 568 12.78 -13.05 18.18
N GLY A 569 12.68 -11.77 17.80
CA GLY A 569 13.56 -11.13 16.83
C GLY A 569 13.14 -11.32 15.36
N ILE A 570 12.26 -12.31 15.08
CA ILE A 570 11.61 -12.50 13.78
C ILE A 570 10.20 -11.90 13.84
N PHE A 571 9.41 -12.30 14.81
CA PHE A 571 8.09 -11.77 15.11
C PHE A 571 7.84 -11.79 16.63
N PRO A 572 8.04 -10.63 17.33
CA PRO A 572 8.28 -9.28 16.80
C PRO A 572 9.64 -9.13 16.12
N SER A 573 9.71 -8.25 15.12
CA SER A 573 10.93 -7.97 14.37
C SER A 573 11.93 -7.19 15.22
N PHE A 574 13.19 -7.68 15.29
CA PHE A 574 14.24 -6.96 16.01
C PHE A 574 14.52 -5.58 15.41
N ARG A 575 14.32 -5.41 14.08
CA ARG A 575 14.49 -4.13 13.38
C ARG A 575 13.48 -3.09 13.86
N SER A 576 12.19 -3.45 13.89
CA SER A 576 11.12 -2.57 14.39
C SER A 576 11.38 -2.15 15.84
N LEU A 577 11.86 -3.10 16.68
CA LEU A 577 12.19 -2.78 18.06
C LEU A 577 13.43 -1.89 18.19
N ALA A 578 14.41 -2.01 17.29
CA ALA A 578 15.62 -1.20 17.31
C ALA A 578 15.39 0.21 16.77
N GLU A 579 14.51 0.38 15.79
CA GLU A 579 14.20 1.66 15.16
C GLU A 579 13.22 2.47 15.99
N ASP A 580 12.13 1.86 16.48
CA ASP A 580 11.00 2.57 17.10
C ASP A 580 10.75 2.20 18.58
N GLY A 581 11.57 1.32 19.15
CA GLY A 581 11.51 0.97 20.57
C GLY A 581 10.16 0.40 20.99
N ASP A 582 9.52 1.01 22.00
CA ASP A 582 8.24 0.55 22.54
C ASP A 582 7.10 0.75 21.52
N ASP A 583 7.14 1.81 20.71
CA ASP A 583 6.13 2.06 19.66
C ASP A 583 6.21 0.98 18.57
N GLY A 584 7.44 0.58 18.19
CA GLY A 584 7.66 -0.52 17.27
C GLY A 584 7.15 -1.87 17.81
N LEU A 585 7.32 -2.13 19.12
CA LEU A 585 6.75 -3.32 19.76
C LEU A 585 5.22 -3.28 19.75
N GLU A 586 4.61 -2.14 20.01
CA GLU A 586 3.16 -2.00 19.95
C GLU A 586 2.61 -2.20 18.53
N GLU A 587 3.32 -1.74 17.49
CA GLU A 587 2.95 -2.00 16.10
C GLU A 587 3.08 -3.48 15.73
N GLU A 588 4.17 -4.14 16.10
CA GLU A 588 4.34 -5.59 15.90
C GLU A 588 3.24 -6.39 16.62
N ARG A 589 2.78 -5.93 17.79
CA ARG A 589 1.68 -6.56 18.52
C ARG A 589 0.34 -6.33 17.82
N ARG A 590 0.11 -5.14 17.23
CA ARG A 590 -1.07 -4.90 16.36
C ARG A 590 -1.02 -5.80 15.12
N LEU A 591 0.16 -6.01 14.56
CA LEU A 591 0.34 -6.92 13.42
C LEU A 591 0.00 -8.36 13.80
N ALA A 592 0.44 -8.83 14.98
CA ALA A 592 0.06 -10.15 15.48
C ALA A 592 -1.45 -10.26 15.76
N TYR A 593 -2.05 -9.23 16.33
CA TYR A 593 -3.50 -9.14 16.51
C TYR A 593 -4.26 -9.21 15.19
N VAL A 594 -3.76 -8.50 14.15
CA VAL A 594 -4.32 -8.61 12.79
C VAL A 594 -4.24 -10.05 12.31
N ALA A 595 -3.08 -10.72 12.41
CA ALA A 595 -2.91 -12.11 11.98
C ALA A 595 -3.91 -13.06 12.67
N PHE A 596 -4.02 -12.97 14.00
CA PHE A 596 -4.88 -13.85 14.79
C PHE A 596 -6.36 -13.67 14.46
N THR A 597 -6.78 -12.41 14.26
CA THR A 597 -8.18 -12.08 13.93
C THR A 597 -8.55 -12.34 12.47
N ARG A 598 -7.65 -12.91 11.65
CA ARG A 598 -8.01 -13.40 10.31
C ARG A 598 -8.71 -14.75 10.37
N ALA A 599 -8.51 -15.52 11.44
CA ALA A 599 -9.11 -16.83 11.62
C ALA A 599 -10.60 -16.74 11.99
N ARG A 600 -11.41 -17.57 11.33
CA ARG A 600 -12.85 -17.72 11.61
C ARG A 600 -13.10 -18.89 12.55
N LYS A 601 -12.59 -20.09 12.22
CA LYS A 601 -12.83 -21.34 12.95
C LYS A 601 -11.69 -21.76 13.84
N GLN A 602 -10.45 -21.80 13.32
CA GLN A 602 -9.30 -22.25 14.08
C GLN A 602 -8.02 -21.49 13.72
N LEU A 603 -7.20 -21.22 14.73
CA LEU A 603 -5.93 -20.55 14.64
C LEU A 603 -4.80 -21.47 15.09
N PHE A 604 -3.74 -21.52 14.29
CA PHE A 604 -2.51 -22.25 14.56
C PHE A 604 -1.35 -21.27 14.62
N LEU A 605 -0.60 -21.29 15.71
CA LEU A 605 0.59 -20.50 15.95
C LEU A 605 1.79 -21.43 15.91
N THR A 606 2.81 -21.15 15.12
CA THR A 606 3.95 -22.05 15.03
C THR A 606 5.28 -21.31 15.14
N ASP A 607 6.24 -21.98 15.77
CA ASP A 607 7.64 -21.60 15.82
C ASP A 607 8.54 -22.85 15.82
N SER A 608 9.85 -22.63 15.67
CA SER A 608 10.82 -23.70 15.63
C SER A 608 12.05 -23.39 16.48
N GLU A 609 12.65 -24.46 17.02
CA GLU A 609 13.98 -24.40 17.59
C GLU A 609 15.05 -24.26 16.49
N GLY A 610 16.30 -24.13 16.86
CA GLY A 610 17.45 -24.05 15.97
C GLY A 610 18.14 -22.68 16.06
N PHE A 611 18.86 -22.31 14.99
CA PHE A 611 19.63 -21.07 14.91
C PHE A 611 19.01 -20.12 13.89
N SER A 612 18.89 -18.85 14.25
CA SER A 612 18.46 -17.80 13.33
C SER A 612 19.66 -17.02 12.80
N PHE A 613 19.89 -17.11 11.50
CA PHE A 613 20.91 -16.30 10.82
C PHE A 613 20.55 -14.81 10.75
N VAL A 614 19.26 -14.48 10.91
CA VAL A 614 18.78 -13.08 10.94
C VAL A 614 19.12 -12.38 12.24
N THR A 615 19.01 -13.11 13.37
CA THR A 615 19.30 -12.58 14.69
C THR A 615 20.66 -13.02 15.26
N ASP A 616 21.39 -13.83 14.47
CA ASP A 616 22.68 -14.45 14.86
C ASP A 616 22.63 -15.08 16.26
N SER A 617 21.55 -15.84 16.53
CA SER A 617 21.29 -16.40 17.85
C SER A 617 20.41 -17.66 17.78
N PRO A 618 20.43 -18.51 18.82
CA PRO A 618 19.44 -19.56 18.98
C PRO A 618 18.01 -19.00 18.99
N LYS A 619 17.09 -19.65 18.27
CA LYS A 619 15.68 -19.28 18.25
C LYS A 619 15.03 -19.56 19.61
N ILE A 620 14.19 -18.64 20.04
CA ILE A 620 13.30 -18.77 21.18
C ILE A 620 11.89 -18.36 20.76
N SER A 621 10.88 -18.90 21.43
CA SER A 621 9.49 -18.57 21.13
C SER A 621 9.23 -17.07 21.31
N SER A 622 8.37 -16.52 20.48
CA SER A 622 7.95 -15.10 20.53
C SER A 622 7.37 -14.76 21.90
N ARG A 623 7.68 -13.57 22.41
CA ARG A 623 7.01 -13.03 23.61
C ARG A 623 5.49 -12.95 23.45
N PHE A 624 4.98 -12.88 22.22
CA PHE A 624 3.55 -12.86 21.96
C PHE A 624 2.86 -14.14 22.42
N ILE A 625 3.56 -15.28 22.42
CA ILE A 625 3.05 -16.56 22.96
C ILE A 625 2.92 -16.51 24.49
N ASP A 626 3.83 -15.83 25.18
CA ASP A 626 3.72 -15.59 26.64
C ASP A 626 2.59 -14.59 26.95
N GLU A 627 2.47 -13.52 26.15
CA GLU A 627 1.50 -12.45 26.34
C GLU A 627 0.04 -12.89 26.15
N VAL A 628 -0.23 -13.90 25.31
CA VAL A 628 -1.59 -14.45 25.13
C VAL A 628 -2.09 -15.25 26.32
N GLY A 629 -1.17 -15.71 27.19
CA GLY A 629 -1.49 -16.54 28.36
C GLY A 629 -1.86 -17.97 27.98
N ASN A 630 -2.40 -18.73 28.95
CA ASN A 630 -2.66 -20.16 28.79
C ASN A 630 -4.14 -20.51 28.54
N GLU A 631 -5.03 -19.54 28.52
CA GLU A 631 -6.46 -19.80 28.36
C GLU A 631 -6.90 -19.77 26.90
N GLY A 632 -7.51 -20.85 26.41
CA GLY A 632 -7.98 -20.98 25.03
C GLY A 632 -6.87 -21.32 24.03
N ILE A 633 -5.68 -21.75 24.53
CA ILE A 633 -4.53 -22.18 23.74
C ILE A 633 -3.97 -23.49 24.30
N ILE A 634 -3.63 -24.40 23.38
CA ILE A 634 -2.97 -25.68 23.67
C ILE A 634 -1.57 -25.68 23.06
N HIS A 635 -0.57 -26.04 23.87
CA HIS A 635 0.81 -26.18 23.42
C HIS A 635 1.10 -27.61 22.99
N SER A 636 1.80 -27.78 21.86
CA SER A 636 2.21 -29.06 21.29
C SER A 636 3.66 -29.00 20.80
N GLY A 637 4.30 -30.15 20.60
CA GLY A 637 5.70 -30.24 20.21
C GLY A 637 6.66 -30.01 21.38
N SER A 638 7.77 -29.31 21.15
CA SER A 638 8.73 -28.95 22.21
C SER A 638 8.12 -27.91 23.17
N LYS A 639 8.71 -27.79 24.35
CA LYS A 639 8.27 -26.74 25.31
C LYS A 639 8.71 -25.37 24.82
N PRO A 640 7.81 -24.37 24.82
CA PRO A 640 8.18 -23.02 24.48
C PRO A 640 9.33 -22.51 25.35
N ARG A 641 10.31 -21.87 24.73
CA ARG A 641 11.44 -21.23 25.43
C ARG A 641 11.27 -19.73 25.29
N PHE A 642 11.02 -19.06 26.41
CA PHE A 642 10.92 -17.61 26.44
C PHE A 642 12.21 -16.97 26.91
N LYS A 643 12.39 -15.71 26.57
CA LYS A 643 13.50 -14.90 27.07
C LYS A 643 13.36 -14.80 28.59
N THR A 644 14.30 -15.38 29.34
CA THR A 644 14.43 -15.05 30.76
C THR A 644 14.92 -13.61 30.89
N THR A 645 14.44 -12.88 31.89
CA THR A 645 14.75 -11.46 32.15
C THR A 645 16.25 -11.12 32.20
N ASP A 646 17.13 -12.13 32.19
CA ASP A 646 18.59 -11.99 32.26
C ASP A 646 19.31 -12.02 30.88
N TYR A 647 18.61 -12.20 29.77
CA TYR A 647 19.23 -12.08 28.44
C TYR A 647 19.30 -10.62 28.04
N VAL A 648 20.37 -9.96 28.37
CA VAL A 648 20.81 -8.69 27.78
C VAL A 648 21.50 -9.05 26.46
N PRO A 649 20.95 -8.69 25.27
CA PRO A 649 21.73 -8.80 24.04
C PRO A 649 23.03 -8.02 24.27
N LYS A 650 24.16 -8.61 23.93
CA LYS A 650 25.43 -7.86 23.91
C LYS A 650 25.25 -6.67 22.96
N GLN A 651 24.97 -5.49 23.55
CA GLN A 651 24.70 -4.17 22.98
C GLN A 651 23.22 -3.69 22.96
N THR A 652 22.45 -3.93 24.01
CA THR A 652 21.43 -2.95 24.39
C THR A 652 22.01 -2.13 25.55
N VAL A 653 22.62 -1.02 25.22
CA VAL A 653 22.97 0.00 26.21
C VAL A 653 21.66 0.43 26.87
N SER A 654 21.57 0.36 28.20
CA SER A 654 20.36 0.76 28.92
C SER A 654 20.01 2.23 28.60
N LYS A 655 18.72 2.59 28.62
CA LYS A 655 18.29 3.99 28.41
C LYS A 655 19.02 4.97 29.35
N ALA A 656 19.37 4.51 30.55
CA ALA A 656 20.17 5.27 31.53
C ALA A 656 21.66 5.44 31.12
N GLU A 657 22.20 4.48 30.35
CA GLU A 657 23.59 4.55 29.84
C GLU A 657 23.71 5.34 28.54
N LEU A 658 22.57 5.59 27.85
CA LEU A 658 22.48 6.38 26.63
C LEU A 658 22.29 7.89 26.92
N ILE A 659 21.96 8.27 28.18
CA ILE A 659 21.75 9.67 28.56
C ILE A 659 23.10 10.34 28.73
N GLY A 660 23.38 11.37 27.93
CA GLY A 660 24.52 12.29 28.06
C GLY A 660 24.14 13.61 28.73
N ASP A 661 25.09 14.49 28.86
CA ASP A 661 24.92 15.82 29.53
C ASP A 661 24.23 16.87 28.63
N ASN A 662 23.92 16.57 27.38
CA ASN A 662 23.29 17.52 26.45
C ASN A 662 21.85 17.84 26.88
N LYS A 663 21.50 19.12 26.96
CA LYS A 663 20.12 19.55 27.18
C LYS A 663 19.40 19.70 25.84
N VAL A 664 18.08 19.49 25.85
CA VAL A 664 17.24 19.59 24.65
C VAL A 664 17.30 20.99 24.03
N ASP A 665 17.37 22.02 24.86
CA ASP A 665 17.40 23.44 24.44
C ASP A 665 18.72 23.84 23.77
N ASP A 666 19.74 22.97 23.79
CA ASP A 666 21.04 23.22 23.18
C ASP A 666 21.07 22.94 21.67
N TRP A 667 20.00 22.36 21.10
CA TRP A 667 19.97 21.93 19.71
C TRP A 667 19.09 22.82 18.82
N LYS A 668 19.61 23.13 17.63
CA LYS A 668 18.90 23.89 16.59
C LYS A 668 19.01 23.16 15.25
N VAL A 669 18.02 23.34 14.39
CA VAL A 669 18.08 22.88 13.00
C VAL A 669 19.28 23.53 12.32
N GLY A 670 20.11 22.71 11.67
CA GLY A 670 21.38 23.13 11.07
C GLY A 670 22.63 22.89 11.94
N ASP A 671 22.48 22.48 13.20
CA ASP A 671 23.63 22.12 14.04
C ASP A 671 24.37 20.90 13.47
N LEU A 672 25.69 21.01 13.40
CA LEU A 672 26.54 19.88 13.02
C LEU A 672 26.78 18.99 14.25
N VAL A 673 26.67 17.69 14.03
CA VAL A 673 26.83 16.68 15.08
C VAL A 673 27.82 15.61 14.65
N ASN A 674 28.40 14.93 15.62
CA ASN A 674 29.14 13.70 15.43
C ASN A 674 28.57 12.65 16.36
N HIS A 675 28.19 11.50 15.80
CA HIS A 675 27.72 10.34 16.55
C HIS A 675 28.78 9.23 16.50
N ASP A 676 29.05 8.60 17.63
CA ASP A 676 30.16 7.64 17.74
C ASP A 676 30.02 6.43 16.78
N ILE A 677 28.78 6.09 16.36
CA ILE A 677 28.51 4.98 15.41
C ILE A 677 28.17 5.50 14.00
N PHE A 678 27.39 6.58 13.90
CA PHE A 678 26.86 7.06 12.60
C PHE A 678 27.74 8.13 11.96
N GLY A 679 28.78 8.61 12.66
CA GLY A 679 29.69 9.63 12.14
C GLY A 679 29.09 11.04 12.18
N LYS A 680 29.49 11.86 11.21
CA LYS A 680 29.04 13.26 11.11
C LYS A 680 27.64 13.36 10.54
N GLY A 681 26.84 14.29 11.06
CA GLY A 681 25.49 14.56 10.63
C GLY A 681 25.07 16.00 10.88
N VAL A 682 23.86 16.34 10.41
CA VAL A 682 23.23 17.66 10.60
C VAL A 682 21.84 17.46 11.19
N VAL A 683 21.50 18.23 12.21
CA VAL A 683 20.13 18.25 12.76
C VAL A 683 19.20 18.90 11.75
N VAL A 684 18.25 18.10 11.23
CA VAL A 684 17.26 18.55 10.24
C VAL A 684 15.91 18.92 10.87
N LYS A 685 15.61 18.37 12.05
CA LYS A 685 14.39 18.67 12.80
C LYS A 685 14.63 18.49 14.30
N VAL A 686 13.99 19.33 15.11
CA VAL A 686 13.99 19.24 16.57
C VAL A 686 12.55 19.09 17.04
N ASN A 687 12.19 17.92 17.58
CA ASN A 687 10.86 17.61 18.11
C ASN A 687 10.96 17.27 19.60
N LYS A 688 10.58 18.19 20.47
CA LYS A 688 10.67 17.97 21.93
C LYS A 688 12.05 17.41 22.33
N ASN A 689 12.11 16.12 22.66
CA ASN A 689 13.31 15.42 23.08
C ASN A 689 13.97 14.60 21.96
N ILE A 690 13.51 14.68 20.74
CA ILE A 690 14.00 13.90 19.59
C ILE A 690 14.60 14.86 18.55
N LEU A 691 15.75 14.49 18.03
CA LEU A 691 16.43 15.15 16.93
C LEU A 691 16.39 14.23 15.71
N ASP A 692 15.86 14.72 14.60
CA ASP A 692 16.06 14.07 13.33
C ASP A 692 17.38 14.58 12.74
N ILE A 693 18.31 13.66 12.50
CA ILE A 693 19.68 13.97 12.10
C ILE A 693 19.99 13.25 10.80
N ALA A 694 20.40 13.99 9.79
CA ALA A 694 20.92 13.44 8.55
C ALA A 694 22.41 13.16 8.72
N PHE A 695 22.79 11.88 8.75
CA PHE A 695 24.16 11.39 8.80
C PHE A 695 24.67 11.05 7.39
N GLU A 696 26.01 10.98 7.26
CA GLU A 696 26.65 10.49 6.05
C GLU A 696 26.24 9.04 5.75
N LEU A 697 26.22 8.68 4.46
CA LEU A 697 25.94 7.29 4.04
C LEU A 697 27.03 6.33 4.58
N PRO A 698 26.66 5.12 5.01
CA PRO A 698 25.35 4.48 4.81
C PRO A 698 24.29 4.77 5.88
N ALA A 699 24.56 5.59 6.89
CA ALA A 699 23.69 5.78 8.04
C ALA A 699 22.36 6.53 7.72
N GLY A 700 22.39 7.56 6.84
CA GLY A 700 21.20 8.30 6.41
C GLY A 700 20.50 9.09 7.52
N LEU A 701 19.18 9.32 7.38
CA LEU A 701 18.38 10.02 8.37
C LEU A 701 18.10 9.12 9.58
N LYS A 702 18.34 9.65 10.79
CA LYS A 702 18.08 8.97 12.07
C LYS A 702 17.39 9.90 13.04
N SER A 703 16.40 9.38 13.75
CA SER A 703 15.76 10.05 14.87
C SER A 703 16.44 9.59 16.17
N LEU A 704 17.09 10.51 16.87
CA LEU A 704 17.85 10.24 18.10
C LEU A 704 17.38 11.14 19.23
N MET A 705 17.47 10.66 20.46
CA MET A 705 17.20 11.49 21.63
C MET A 705 18.21 12.65 21.72
N ALA A 706 17.73 13.86 21.99
CA ALA A 706 18.57 15.05 22.08
C ALA A 706 19.71 14.95 23.12
N ASN A 707 19.47 14.14 24.15
CA ASN A 707 20.44 13.82 25.19
C ASN A 707 21.16 12.47 24.98
N HIS A 708 21.22 11.96 23.73
CA HIS A 708 21.92 10.70 23.45
C HIS A 708 23.42 10.86 23.70
N LYS A 709 24.00 9.96 24.49
CA LYS A 709 25.41 10.01 24.95
C LYS A 709 26.44 10.02 23.81
N ALA A 710 26.14 9.27 22.74
CA ALA A 710 27.02 9.18 21.57
C ALA A 710 26.91 10.40 20.66
N LEU A 711 26.03 11.36 20.95
CA LEU A 711 25.79 12.54 20.15
C LEU A 711 26.59 13.74 20.70
N LYS A 712 27.51 14.27 19.90
CA LYS A 712 28.35 15.43 20.26
C LYS A 712 28.11 16.55 19.28
N LYS A 713 27.80 17.74 19.78
CA LYS A 713 27.67 18.92 18.95
C LYS A 713 29.07 19.33 18.47
N LEU A 714 29.21 19.51 17.17
CA LEU A 714 30.44 20.06 16.60
C LEU A 714 30.34 21.59 16.67
N THR A 715 31.15 22.22 17.49
CA THR A 715 31.33 23.68 17.47
C THR A 715 32.16 24.04 16.25
N ASN A 716 31.69 25.00 15.44
CA ASN A 716 32.42 25.59 14.32
C ASN A 716 33.74 26.22 14.79
#